data_54bb9d29d14ff5838117b2ada40adc35
#
_entry.id   54bb9d29d14ff5838117b2ada40adc35
#
_cell.length_a   1.000
_cell.length_b   1.000
_cell.length_c   1.000
_cell.angle_alpha   90.00
_cell.angle_beta   90.00
_cell.angle_gamma   90.00
#
_symmetry.space_group_name_H-M   'P 1'
#
loop_
_entity.id
_entity.type
_entity.pdbx_description
1 polymer ?
#
loop_
_entity_poly.entity_id
_entity_poly.type
_entity_poly.pdbx_seq_one_letter_code
_entity_poly.pdbx_strand_id
1 'polypeptide(L)'
;MKTQPFFKSLTQGLAHWGRRYKALRRWYMSKTGEKNRYKKPFGSSSMVNSAKGKYGIYATFWGLIPQNSLVVFAIALITMTGVMGHKLYNQPQLQEGTTARETIVAPYTAQVEDKEKTELLREAARDNSGQWLMVDKRVNEAVEQNLEQLLQQGNEIRKTAGDFPFFDTEVLDPSTQNYLRSASEAEWNQLKFSLQDGNQNVARNQKPKPIVVENTTDTTLRDSPRVDTTTQNPNFKQALNQLQLYRAETSLTNLRSLIKTIESKRELYAQAKAKLAELSNQKPAGIVYEDTSILDFSDEAWSKIQMGIVQSAQLILAQGIHPGLPSENLEYVINLHLQKSESLVPSYSKFWATKLLVTVLQPNLKKDEQQTELQASEAAAKIDPVMVTVKKGELIVRKGQDITPWNLAVLENYRLIRREINWLGLSYLGSIVAAAIGIYALVEKRLKMGLRQSDRLLVLLLTLSCPSLLVLGIPFTTWSAIGLLLGSFYGPTLGITVIGLLTALLLPMSLEVGKTAIIAGAAGGILGSCMAQRLRSREELAVLGFGISLTEGGVYLLLKVLLGTAFTSTSHLVFQEAGLLALSGLGWSIVALGLSPYLEKLFDLVTPIRLAELASPNRPLLKRLATEAPGTFQHTLFVATLAEAAAKELKCNVELVRAGTLYHDVGKMHDPMGFIENQMGGPNKHETEINDPWISADIIKKHVSAGLAMARKHSLPTAIQAFIPEHQGTMQIAYFYHQAQQLAKDNPTLQIKDEDFRYEGPTPQSRETAIVMLADSCEAALRSLRDATPEKALNMVNNILRARWKDDQLLDSGLTRQEMSKIAEIFVRVWQQFHHKRIAYPKLQAKK
;
A
#
# COMPACT_ATOMS: atom_id res chain seq x y z
N MET A 1 -21.27 -22.07 -7.94
CA MET A 1 -19.98 -21.36 -8.01
C MET A 1 -18.90 -22.32 -8.49
N LYS A 2 -18.69 -22.44 -9.80
CA LYS A 2 -17.64 -23.31 -10.42
C LYS A 2 -16.87 -22.48 -11.45
N THR A 3 -16.17 -21.44 -11.03
CA THR A 3 -15.33 -20.62 -11.92
C THR A 3 -13.81 -20.79 -11.69
N GLN A 4 -13.39 -21.43 -10.62
CA GLN A 4 -11.98 -21.58 -10.30
C GLN A 4 -11.16 -22.52 -11.23
N PRO A 5 -11.65 -23.68 -11.70
CA PRO A 5 -10.84 -24.52 -12.59
C PRO A 5 -10.67 -23.90 -13.99
N PHE A 6 -11.65 -23.12 -14.46
CA PHE A 6 -11.60 -22.45 -15.76
C PHE A 6 -10.54 -21.34 -15.78
N PHE A 7 -10.46 -20.50 -14.74
CA PHE A 7 -9.44 -19.45 -14.65
C PHE A 7 -8.02 -20.01 -14.47
N LYS A 8 -7.87 -21.11 -13.71
CA LYS A 8 -6.58 -21.77 -13.52
C LYS A 8 -6.09 -22.45 -14.82
N SER A 9 -6.99 -23.06 -15.58
CA SER A 9 -6.73 -23.61 -16.91
C SER A 9 -6.43 -22.51 -17.95
N LEU A 10 -7.14 -21.38 -17.90
CA LEU A 10 -6.92 -20.24 -18.80
C LEU A 10 -5.57 -19.55 -18.54
N THR A 11 -5.20 -19.38 -17.28
CA THR A 11 -3.90 -18.78 -16.91
C THR A 11 -2.74 -19.72 -17.25
N GLN A 12 -2.88 -21.02 -17.07
CA GLN A 12 -1.89 -22.00 -17.50
C GLN A 12 -1.78 -22.09 -19.01
N GLY A 13 -2.91 -22.04 -19.72
CA GLY A 13 -2.98 -21.98 -21.20
C GLY A 13 -2.29 -20.72 -21.75
N LEU A 14 -2.57 -19.56 -21.18
CA LEU A 14 -1.95 -18.29 -21.56
C LEU A 14 -0.44 -18.26 -21.26
N ALA A 15 -0.01 -18.83 -20.14
CA ALA A 15 1.42 -18.96 -19.82
C ALA A 15 2.16 -19.94 -20.75
N HIS A 16 1.49 -21.01 -21.18
CA HIS A 16 2.03 -21.96 -22.17
C HIS A 16 2.09 -21.34 -23.57
N TRP A 17 1.07 -20.57 -23.95
CA TRP A 17 1.02 -19.86 -25.22
C TRP A 17 2.06 -18.74 -25.29
N GLY A 18 2.26 -18.00 -24.20
CA GLY A 18 3.31 -16.98 -24.07
C GLY A 18 4.73 -17.55 -24.22
N ARG A 19 4.97 -18.76 -23.73
CA ARG A 19 6.27 -19.47 -23.92
C ARG A 19 6.46 -19.90 -25.37
N ARG A 20 5.43 -20.48 -26.02
CA ARG A 20 5.45 -20.84 -27.46
C ARG A 20 5.63 -19.62 -28.35
N TYR A 21 4.95 -18.51 -28.08
CA TYR A 21 5.10 -17.27 -28.83
C TYR A 21 6.50 -16.68 -28.73
N LYS A 22 7.12 -16.67 -27.54
CA LYS A 22 8.52 -16.26 -27.37
C LYS A 22 9.49 -17.15 -28.13
N ALA A 23 9.22 -18.43 -28.21
CA ALA A 23 10.04 -19.38 -28.97
C ALA A 23 9.89 -19.18 -30.48
N LEU A 24 8.66 -19.00 -30.97
CA LEU A 24 8.35 -18.69 -32.38
C LEU A 24 8.96 -17.35 -32.82
N ARG A 25 8.90 -16.33 -31.96
CA ARG A 25 9.51 -15.02 -32.23
C ARG A 25 11.03 -15.11 -32.32
N ARG A 26 11.69 -15.87 -31.44
CA ARG A 26 13.14 -16.11 -31.53
C ARG A 26 13.51 -16.85 -32.80
N TRP A 27 12.72 -17.86 -33.19
CA TRP A 27 12.91 -18.62 -34.42
C TRP A 27 12.72 -17.75 -35.67
N TYR A 28 11.66 -16.91 -35.70
CA TYR A 28 11.40 -15.97 -36.80
C TYR A 28 12.52 -14.92 -36.94
N MET A 29 12.98 -14.35 -35.82
CA MET A 29 14.08 -13.37 -35.81
C MET A 29 15.44 -14.00 -36.17
N SER A 30 15.64 -15.30 -35.95
CA SER A 30 16.84 -16.01 -36.40
C SER A 30 16.84 -16.33 -37.88
N LYS A 31 15.65 -16.45 -38.52
CA LYS A 31 15.51 -16.81 -39.94
C LYS A 31 15.48 -15.61 -40.88
N THR A 32 15.06 -14.43 -40.42
CA THR A 32 14.88 -13.25 -41.26
C THR A 32 16.09 -12.34 -41.37
N GLY A 33 17.27 -12.70 -40.85
CA GLY A 33 18.58 -12.10 -41.20
C GLY A 33 18.69 -10.56 -41.29
N GLU A 34 17.65 -9.83 -40.96
CA GLU A 34 17.63 -8.38 -41.04
C GLU A 34 18.32 -7.75 -39.84
N LYS A 35 19.61 -7.45 -40.04
CA LYS A 35 20.35 -6.48 -39.23
C LYS A 35 19.78 -5.08 -39.48
N ASN A 36 18.62 -4.75 -38.91
CA ASN A 36 18.22 -3.35 -38.82
C ASN A 36 18.85 -2.74 -37.56
N ARG A 37 19.82 -1.86 -37.82
CA ARG A 37 20.38 -0.91 -36.88
C ARG A 37 19.29 0.07 -36.44
N TYR A 38 18.49 -0.30 -35.48
CA TYR A 38 17.79 0.68 -34.64
C TYR A 38 18.55 0.75 -33.30
N LYS A 39 19.10 1.92 -33.05
CA LYS A 39 19.71 2.30 -31.79
C LYS A 39 18.75 1.90 -30.64
N LYS A 40 19.26 1.08 -29.71
CA LYS A 40 18.62 0.84 -28.41
C LYS A 40 18.44 2.18 -27.72
N PRO A 41 17.26 2.45 -27.13
CA PRO A 41 17.20 3.48 -26.11
C PRO A 41 18.06 3.03 -24.92
N PHE A 42 18.86 3.96 -24.46
CA PHE A 42 19.87 3.83 -23.42
C PHE A 42 19.33 3.29 -22.10
N GLY A 43 20.04 2.37 -21.49
CA GLY A 43 20.14 2.26 -20.04
C GLY A 43 19.12 1.40 -19.29
N SER A 44 19.19 0.07 -19.45
CA SER A 44 18.72 -0.82 -18.38
C SER A 44 19.67 -2.01 -18.21
N SER A 45 20.85 -1.77 -17.68
CA SER A 45 21.65 -2.83 -17.05
C SER A 45 22.57 -2.18 -16.03
N SER A 46 22.33 -2.47 -14.77
CA SER A 46 23.22 -2.40 -13.61
C SER A 46 22.75 -1.62 -12.36
N MET A 47 21.43 -1.28 -12.23
CA MET A 47 20.92 -0.77 -10.94
C MET A 47 19.54 -1.32 -10.57
N VAL A 48 19.27 -2.62 -10.74
CA VAL A 48 17.95 -3.26 -10.42
C VAL A 48 18.06 -4.20 -9.23
N ASN A 49 18.98 -4.03 -8.31
CA ASN A 49 19.05 -4.92 -7.14
C ASN A 49 18.85 -4.27 -5.77
N SER A 50 18.28 -3.06 -5.67
CA SER A 50 18.06 -2.44 -4.36
C SER A 50 16.68 -1.81 -4.11
N ALA A 51 15.66 -2.09 -4.91
CA ALA A 51 14.31 -1.56 -4.67
C ALA A 51 13.22 -2.62 -4.86
N LYS A 52 13.33 -3.75 -4.17
CA LYS A 52 12.26 -4.76 -4.08
C LYS A 52 11.26 -4.39 -2.98
N GLY A 53 10.45 -3.32 -3.16
CA GLY A 53 9.55 -2.96 -2.07
C GLY A 53 8.20 -2.35 -2.40
N LYS A 54 7.97 -1.73 -3.55
CA LYS A 54 6.62 -1.17 -3.91
C LYS A 54 6.36 -1.02 -5.41
N TYR A 55 7.32 -1.25 -6.27
CA TYR A 55 7.18 -1.05 -7.73
C TYR A 55 7.00 -2.35 -8.53
N GLY A 56 7.03 -3.50 -7.88
CA GLY A 56 6.92 -4.81 -8.54
C GLY A 56 5.59 -5.04 -9.25
N ILE A 57 4.48 -4.53 -8.72
CA ILE A 57 3.15 -4.74 -9.30
C ILE A 57 2.97 -3.92 -10.58
N TYR A 58 3.48 -2.68 -10.62
CA TYR A 58 3.40 -1.83 -11.82
C TYR A 58 4.26 -2.38 -12.97
N ALA A 59 5.48 -2.79 -12.69
CA ALA A 59 6.39 -3.33 -13.71
C ALA A 59 5.87 -4.65 -14.32
N THR A 60 5.22 -5.51 -13.52
CA THR A 60 4.60 -6.76 -14.00
C THR A 60 3.34 -6.52 -14.82
N PHE A 61 2.50 -5.55 -14.44
CA PHE A 61 1.30 -5.19 -15.20
C PHE A 61 1.65 -4.65 -16.60
N TRP A 62 2.63 -3.73 -16.69
CA TRP A 62 3.09 -3.16 -17.97
C TRP A 62 3.76 -4.18 -18.88
N GLY A 63 4.42 -5.19 -18.32
CA GLY A 63 5.02 -6.29 -19.10
C GLY A 63 4.00 -7.24 -19.74
N LEU A 64 2.75 -7.23 -19.29
CA LEU A 64 1.66 -8.05 -19.81
C LEU A 64 0.91 -7.41 -20.98
N ILE A 65 1.07 -6.09 -21.21
CA ILE A 65 0.36 -5.39 -22.29
C ILE A 65 0.99 -5.76 -23.64
N PRO A 66 0.20 -6.25 -24.59
CA PRO A 66 0.69 -6.57 -25.92
C PRO A 66 1.24 -5.32 -26.63
N GLN A 67 2.45 -5.39 -27.15
CA GLN A 67 3.05 -4.27 -27.90
C GLN A 67 2.45 -4.04 -29.29
N ASN A 68 1.66 -4.98 -29.80
CA ASN A 68 1.05 -4.90 -31.12
C ASN A 68 -0.45 -4.51 -31.00
N SER A 69 -0.85 -3.45 -31.71
CA SER A 69 -2.23 -2.97 -31.72
C SER A 69 -3.24 -4.02 -32.22
N LEU A 70 -2.85 -4.87 -33.16
CA LEU A 70 -3.71 -5.95 -33.65
C LEU A 70 -4.06 -6.96 -32.55
N VAL A 71 -3.16 -7.21 -31.62
CA VAL A 71 -3.43 -8.12 -30.51
C VAL A 71 -4.45 -7.51 -29.54
N VAL A 72 -4.36 -6.21 -29.25
CA VAL A 72 -5.34 -5.53 -28.38
C VAL A 72 -6.73 -5.54 -29.04
N PHE A 73 -6.82 -5.26 -30.34
CA PHE A 73 -8.09 -5.32 -31.09
C PHE A 73 -8.66 -6.75 -31.17
N ALA A 74 -7.81 -7.76 -31.32
CA ALA A 74 -8.24 -9.16 -31.27
C ALA A 74 -8.79 -9.54 -29.88
N ILE A 75 -8.12 -9.10 -28.79
CA ILE A 75 -8.62 -9.29 -27.42
C ILE A 75 -9.97 -8.58 -27.25
N ALA A 76 -10.10 -7.34 -27.76
CA ALA A 76 -11.33 -6.58 -27.69
C ALA A 76 -12.47 -7.32 -28.44
N LEU A 77 -12.20 -7.85 -29.63
CA LEU A 77 -13.17 -8.62 -30.42
C LEU A 77 -13.64 -9.85 -29.63
N ILE A 78 -12.71 -10.64 -29.12
CA ILE A 78 -13.05 -11.88 -28.40
C ILE A 78 -13.81 -11.58 -27.10
N THR A 79 -13.36 -10.61 -26.30
CA THR A 79 -14.00 -10.29 -25.02
C THR A 79 -15.36 -9.65 -25.19
N MET A 80 -15.51 -8.69 -26.12
CA MET A 80 -16.80 -8.05 -26.40
C MET A 80 -17.80 -9.03 -26.98
N THR A 81 -17.39 -9.84 -27.98
CA THR A 81 -18.26 -10.90 -28.55
C THR A 81 -18.62 -11.93 -27.49
N GLY A 82 -17.65 -12.30 -26.64
CA GLY A 82 -17.86 -13.25 -25.54
C GLY A 82 -18.89 -12.76 -24.52
N VAL A 83 -18.75 -11.55 -24.03
CA VAL A 83 -19.67 -10.98 -23.04
C VAL A 83 -21.05 -10.72 -23.65
N MET A 84 -21.09 -10.06 -24.80
CA MET A 84 -22.36 -9.72 -25.44
C MET A 84 -23.09 -10.96 -25.97
N GLY A 85 -22.36 -11.99 -26.41
CA GLY A 85 -22.91 -13.25 -26.92
C GLY A 85 -23.37 -14.23 -25.85
N HIS A 86 -23.40 -13.86 -24.55
CA HIS A 86 -23.71 -14.79 -23.46
C HIS A 86 -25.06 -15.54 -23.67
N LYS A 87 -26.03 -14.89 -24.26
CA LYS A 87 -27.34 -15.51 -24.61
C LYS A 87 -27.24 -16.49 -25.79
N LEU A 88 -26.15 -16.45 -26.57
CA LEU A 88 -25.87 -17.35 -27.69
C LEU A 88 -25.09 -18.61 -27.24
N TYR A 89 -24.50 -18.57 -26.07
CA TYR A 89 -23.97 -19.75 -25.43
C TYR A 89 -25.12 -20.55 -24.84
N ASN A 90 -25.75 -21.33 -25.66
CA ASN A 90 -26.44 -22.47 -25.10
C ASN A 90 -27.65 -22.17 -24.22
N GLN A 91 -28.69 -21.57 -24.77
CA GLN A 91 -29.98 -21.56 -24.10
C GLN A 91 -30.68 -22.91 -24.35
N PRO A 92 -30.87 -23.72 -23.32
CA PRO A 92 -31.81 -24.81 -23.44
C PRO A 92 -33.19 -24.18 -23.73
N GLN A 93 -33.92 -24.70 -24.68
CA GLN A 93 -35.32 -24.31 -24.90
C GLN A 93 -36.20 -24.52 -23.67
N LEU A 94 -35.68 -25.30 -22.73
CA LEU A 94 -36.28 -25.65 -21.46
C LEU A 94 -35.29 -25.29 -20.35
N GLN A 95 -35.64 -24.34 -19.50
CA GLN A 95 -34.89 -23.89 -18.32
C GLN A 95 -35.70 -24.17 -17.06
N GLU A 96 -35.05 -24.24 -15.94
CA GLU A 96 -35.67 -24.27 -14.62
C GLU A 96 -36.67 -23.11 -14.48
N GLY A 97 -37.90 -23.39 -14.01
CA GLY A 97 -38.93 -22.38 -13.85
C GLY A 97 -39.66 -21.99 -15.17
N THR A 98 -39.28 -22.56 -16.34
CA THR A 98 -40.04 -22.35 -17.56
C THR A 98 -41.14 -23.38 -17.71
N THR A 99 -42.31 -22.98 -18.25
CA THR A 99 -43.42 -23.90 -18.51
C THR A 99 -43.15 -24.77 -19.75
N ALA A 100 -43.34 -26.07 -19.59
CA ALA A 100 -43.21 -27.02 -20.68
C ALA A 100 -44.26 -26.78 -21.79
N ARG A 101 -43.82 -26.66 -23.07
CA ARG A 101 -44.70 -26.44 -24.20
C ARG A 101 -45.46 -27.67 -24.62
N GLU A 102 -44.94 -28.85 -24.28
CA GLU A 102 -45.52 -30.17 -24.66
C GLU A 102 -45.28 -31.16 -23.49
N THR A 103 -46.02 -32.26 -23.49
CA THR A 103 -45.85 -33.34 -22.51
C THR A 103 -44.69 -34.20 -22.97
N ILE A 104 -43.67 -34.38 -22.10
CA ILE A 104 -42.47 -35.14 -22.40
C ILE A 104 -42.41 -36.38 -21.51
N VAL A 105 -42.21 -37.55 -22.13
CA VAL A 105 -42.06 -38.83 -21.46
C VAL A 105 -40.67 -39.43 -21.76
N ALA A 106 -40.22 -40.32 -20.88
CA ALA A 106 -38.93 -40.99 -21.03
C ALA A 106 -38.94 -41.93 -22.21
N PRO A 107 -38.02 -41.80 -23.20
CA PRO A 107 -38.01 -42.63 -24.40
C PRO A 107 -37.51 -44.05 -24.13
N TYR A 108 -36.69 -44.27 -23.13
CA TYR A 108 -36.19 -45.56 -22.69
C TYR A 108 -35.87 -45.54 -21.18
N THR A 109 -35.65 -46.70 -20.56
CA THR A 109 -35.26 -46.75 -19.14
C THR A 109 -33.79 -46.34 -19.00
N ALA A 110 -33.51 -45.40 -18.14
CA ALA A 110 -32.15 -44.93 -17.84
C ALA A 110 -31.99 -44.60 -16.34
N GLN A 111 -30.76 -44.66 -15.86
CA GLN A 111 -30.37 -44.15 -14.57
C GLN A 111 -29.93 -42.70 -14.73
N VAL A 112 -30.48 -41.80 -13.93
CA VAL A 112 -30.20 -40.36 -13.96
C VAL A 112 -29.70 -39.93 -12.59
N GLU A 113 -28.62 -39.17 -12.58
CA GLU A 113 -28.11 -38.60 -11.34
C GLU A 113 -29.05 -37.54 -10.79
N ASP A 114 -29.48 -37.71 -9.54
CA ASP A 114 -30.13 -36.68 -8.75
C ASP A 114 -29.08 -35.73 -8.19
N LYS A 115 -28.82 -34.68 -8.96
CA LYS A 115 -27.75 -33.71 -8.63
C LYS A 115 -28.04 -32.99 -7.32
N GLU A 116 -29.29 -32.72 -6.99
CA GLU A 116 -29.68 -32.01 -5.79
C GLU A 116 -29.37 -32.87 -4.55
N LYS A 117 -29.80 -34.13 -4.55
CA LYS A 117 -29.47 -35.06 -3.46
C LYS A 117 -27.97 -35.36 -3.39
N THR A 118 -27.31 -35.52 -4.53
CA THR A 118 -25.87 -35.75 -4.57
C THR A 118 -25.12 -34.57 -3.93
N GLU A 119 -25.51 -33.32 -4.27
CA GLU A 119 -24.84 -32.13 -3.71
C GLU A 119 -25.15 -31.91 -2.24
N LEU A 120 -26.39 -32.19 -1.80
CA LEU A 120 -26.73 -32.18 -0.38
C LEU A 120 -25.87 -33.15 0.45
N LEU A 121 -25.66 -34.38 -0.07
CA LEU A 121 -24.75 -35.35 0.58
C LEU A 121 -23.30 -34.88 0.57
N ARG A 122 -22.86 -34.25 -0.51
CA ARG A 122 -21.51 -33.69 -0.60
C ARG A 122 -21.30 -32.50 0.32
N GLU A 123 -22.30 -31.63 0.46
CA GLU A 123 -22.26 -30.52 1.43
C GLU A 123 -22.19 -31.05 2.85
N ALA A 124 -23.05 -32.02 3.19
CA ALA A 124 -22.99 -32.68 4.48
C ALA A 124 -21.64 -33.33 4.77
N ALA A 125 -21.01 -33.94 3.75
CA ALA A 125 -19.69 -34.53 3.87
C ALA A 125 -18.58 -33.46 4.04
N ARG A 126 -18.73 -32.28 3.41
CA ARG A 126 -17.82 -31.14 3.61
C ARG A 126 -17.93 -30.60 5.05
N ASP A 127 -19.13 -30.41 5.53
CA ASP A 127 -19.38 -29.85 6.86
C ASP A 127 -18.87 -30.79 7.97
N ASN A 128 -18.94 -32.10 7.74
CA ASN A 128 -18.49 -33.13 8.68
C ASN A 128 -16.98 -33.43 8.57
N SER A 129 -16.25 -32.86 7.63
CA SER A 129 -14.83 -33.20 7.38
C SER A 129 -13.84 -32.71 8.45
N GLY A 130 -14.34 -31.89 9.41
CA GLY A 130 -13.52 -31.31 10.47
C GLY A 130 -12.67 -30.14 10.01
N GLN A 131 -12.04 -29.48 10.96
CA GLN A 131 -11.18 -28.32 10.70
C GLN A 131 -9.72 -28.70 10.97
N TRP A 132 -8.85 -28.40 10.04
CA TRP A 132 -7.41 -28.48 10.25
C TRP A 132 -6.89 -27.24 10.95
N LEU A 133 -6.08 -27.49 11.98
CA LEU A 133 -5.43 -26.43 12.72
C LEU A 133 -3.93 -26.45 12.47
N MET A 134 -3.33 -25.30 12.30
CA MET A 134 -1.90 -25.10 12.15
C MET A 134 -1.38 -24.12 13.21
N VAL A 135 -0.14 -24.31 13.63
CA VAL A 135 0.52 -23.42 14.56
C VAL A 135 0.87 -22.08 13.88
N ASP A 136 0.42 -20.97 14.46
CA ASP A 136 0.79 -19.63 14.02
C ASP A 136 2.14 -19.22 14.60
N LYS A 137 3.18 -19.28 13.77
CA LYS A 137 4.55 -18.90 14.16
C LYS A 137 4.68 -17.47 14.67
N ARG A 138 3.84 -16.55 14.18
CA ARG A 138 3.88 -15.15 14.65
C ARG A 138 3.44 -15.00 16.09
N VAL A 139 2.46 -15.81 16.50
CA VAL A 139 2.03 -15.86 17.91
C VAL A 139 3.15 -16.45 18.78
N ASN A 140 3.82 -17.52 18.32
CA ASN A 140 4.94 -18.11 19.02
C ASN A 140 6.06 -17.08 19.24
N GLU A 141 6.46 -16.38 18.17
CA GLU A 141 7.48 -15.32 18.24
C GLU A 141 7.10 -14.20 19.22
N ALA A 142 5.84 -13.78 19.20
CA ALA A 142 5.35 -12.76 20.14
C ALA A 142 5.34 -13.25 21.60
N VAL A 143 4.96 -14.50 21.84
CA VAL A 143 4.98 -15.15 23.17
C VAL A 143 6.40 -15.29 23.66
N GLU A 144 7.34 -15.76 22.82
CA GLU A 144 8.75 -15.89 23.17
C GLU A 144 9.38 -14.54 23.50
N GLN A 145 9.09 -13.48 22.73
CA GLN A 145 9.56 -12.12 23.02
C GLN A 145 9.01 -11.59 24.35
N ASN A 146 7.71 -11.80 24.63
CA ASN A 146 7.11 -11.40 25.88
C ASN A 146 7.70 -12.16 27.07
N LEU A 147 7.95 -13.46 26.91
CA LEU A 147 8.57 -14.29 27.91
C LEU A 147 10.00 -13.81 28.19
N GLU A 148 10.78 -13.57 27.17
CA GLU A 148 12.14 -13.06 27.29
C GLU A 148 12.17 -11.69 28.00
N GLN A 149 11.27 -10.79 27.62
CA GLN A 149 11.14 -9.48 28.27
C GLN A 149 10.82 -9.58 29.74
N LEU A 150 9.88 -10.45 30.14
CA LEU A 150 9.58 -10.67 31.55
C LEU A 150 10.77 -11.29 32.30
N LEU A 151 11.44 -12.28 31.72
CA LEU A 151 12.62 -12.88 32.35
C LEU A 151 13.76 -11.87 32.47
N GLN A 152 13.97 -10.97 31.52
CA GLN A 152 14.92 -9.87 31.60
C GLN A 152 14.58 -8.89 32.72
N GLN A 153 13.30 -8.53 32.89
CA GLN A 153 12.88 -7.71 34.05
C GLN A 153 13.20 -8.40 35.37
N GLY A 154 12.95 -9.70 35.45
CA GLY A 154 13.36 -10.48 36.62
C GLY A 154 14.87 -10.44 36.88
N ASN A 155 15.67 -10.55 35.82
CA ASN A 155 17.14 -10.45 35.94
C ASN A 155 17.59 -9.06 36.43
N GLU A 156 16.95 -7.98 35.96
CA GLU A 156 17.27 -6.61 36.44
C GLU A 156 16.95 -6.42 37.93
N ILE A 157 15.80 -6.97 38.40
CA ILE A 157 15.43 -6.92 39.81
C ILE A 157 16.44 -7.67 40.64
N ARG A 158 16.79 -8.90 40.26
CA ARG A 158 17.78 -9.72 40.95
C ARG A 158 19.16 -9.07 40.95
N LYS A 159 19.59 -8.49 39.85
CA LYS A 159 20.84 -7.72 39.77
C LYS A 159 20.86 -6.55 40.77
N THR A 160 19.71 -5.89 41.00
CA THR A 160 19.59 -4.85 42.02
C THR A 160 19.73 -5.43 43.43
N ALA A 161 19.20 -6.63 43.71
CA ALA A 161 19.34 -7.32 44.99
C ALA A 161 20.78 -7.81 45.26
N GLY A 162 21.61 -7.92 44.20
CA GLY A 162 22.98 -8.45 44.25
C GLY A 162 23.02 -9.98 44.31
N ASP A 163 24.21 -10.51 44.14
CA ASP A 163 24.44 -11.97 44.04
C ASP A 163 23.87 -12.74 45.23
N PHE A 164 23.32 -13.93 44.97
CA PHE A 164 22.77 -14.80 46.00
C PHE A 164 23.03 -16.28 45.67
N PRO A 165 23.64 -17.06 46.58
CA PRO A 165 24.16 -16.69 47.91
C PRO A 165 25.31 -15.68 47.83
N PHE A 166 25.40 -14.80 48.83
CA PHE A 166 26.38 -13.71 48.87
C PHE A 166 27.58 -14.02 49.80
N PHE A 167 27.55 -15.16 50.43
CA PHE A 167 28.61 -15.66 51.32
C PHE A 167 28.77 -17.19 51.17
N ASP A 168 29.85 -17.72 51.70
CA ASP A 168 30.11 -19.14 51.63
C ASP A 168 28.96 -19.96 52.25
N THR A 169 28.45 -20.91 51.51
CA THR A 169 27.27 -21.71 51.87
C THR A 169 27.57 -22.78 52.90
N GLU A 170 28.87 -23.14 53.14
CA GLU A 170 29.29 -24.03 54.18
C GLU A 170 29.26 -23.32 55.54
N VAL A 171 29.40 -21.99 55.58
CA VAL A 171 29.39 -21.14 56.75
C VAL A 171 28.00 -20.59 57.06
N LEU A 172 27.35 -20.03 56.12
CA LEU A 172 25.98 -19.56 56.20
C LEU A 172 25.14 -20.24 55.12
N ASP A 173 24.25 -21.10 55.50
CA ASP A 173 23.40 -21.77 54.52
C ASP A 173 22.50 -20.74 53.77
N PRO A 174 22.04 -21.09 52.57
CA PRO A 174 21.26 -20.16 51.74
C PRO A 174 19.98 -19.65 52.40
N SER A 175 19.34 -20.48 53.27
CA SER A 175 18.11 -20.10 53.95
C SER A 175 18.43 -19.03 55.03
N THR A 176 19.52 -19.17 55.73
CA THR A 176 20.03 -18.17 56.69
C THR A 176 20.44 -16.88 55.96
N GLN A 177 21.16 -16.97 54.85
CA GLN A 177 21.53 -15.78 54.08
C GLN A 177 20.27 -15.05 53.55
N ASN A 178 19.26 -15.76 53.08
CA ASN A 178 17.99 -15.17 52.67
C ASN A 178 17.27 -14.49 53.85
N TYR A 179 17.21 -15.15 55.00
CA TYR A 179 16.64 -14.56 56.21
C TYR A 179 17.39 -13.27 56.61
N LEU A 180 18.72 -13.32 56.68
CA LEU A 180 19.53 -12.17 57.10
C LEU A 180 19.35 -10.93 56.23
N ARG A 181 19.18 -11.10 54.91
CA ARG A 181 18.94 -9.95 54.00
C ARG A 181 17.49 -9.46 54.02
N SER A 182 16.51 -10.32 54.33
CA SER A 182 15.08 -10.01 54.34
C SER A 182 14.48 -9.67 55.69
N ALA A 183 15.20 -9.98 56.81
CA ALA A 183 14.72 -9.76 58.16
C ALA A 183 14.37 -8.30 58.46
N SER A 184 13.38 -8.07 59.29
CA SER A 184 12.99 -6.73 59.72
C SER A 184 14.15 -6.00 60.43
N GLU A 185 14.13 -4.67 60.44
CA GLU A 185 15.13 -3.87 61.16
C GLU A 185 15.19 -4.23 62.64
N ALA A 186 14.03 -4.54 63.26
CA ALA A 186 13.94 -4.95 64.65
C ALA A 186 14.67 -6.29 64.88
N GLU A 187 14.42 -7.31 64.06
CA GLU A 187 15.09 -8.62 64.18
C GLU A 187 16.58 -8.52 63.87
N TRP A 188 16.99 -7.73 62.89
CA TRP A 188 18.41 -7.49 62.58
C TRP A 188 19.14 -6.81 63.69
N ASN A 189 18.56 -5.78 64.30
CA ASN A 189 19.16 -5.12 65.47
C ASN A 189 19.24 -6.05 66.71
N GLN A 190 18.24 -6.91 66.90
CA GLN A 190 18.24 -7.92 67.94
C GLN A 190 19.34 -8.97 67.67
N LEU A 191 19.57 -9.41 66.41
CA LEU A 191 20.67 -10.29 66.03
C LEU A 191 22.04 -9.64 66.34
N LYS A 192 22.24 -8.40 65.93
CA LYS A 192 23.46 -7.63 66.19
C LYS A 192 23.75 -7.52 67.73
N PHE A 193 22.71 -7.18 68.47
CA PHE A 193 22.83 -7.08 69.95
C PHE A 193 23.20 -8.42 70.52
N SER A 194 22.54 -9.50 70.19
CA SER A 194 22.83 -10.87 70.66
C SER A 194 24.23 -11.37 70.29
N LEU A 195 24.81 -10.84 69.19
CA LEU A 195 26.17 -11.09 68.75
C LEU A 195 27.19 -10.22 69.51
N GLN A 196 26.81 -9.07 70.06
CA GLN A 196 27.70 -8.20 70.88
C GLN A 196 27.76 -8.64 72.35
N ASP A 197 26.63 -9.04 72.93
CA ASP A 197 26.52 -9.39 74.35
C ASP A 197 27.10 -10.75 74.76
N GLY A 198 27.61 -11.53 73.82
CA GLY A 198 28.21 -12.87 74.10
C GLY A 198 29.45 -12.92 74.95
N ASN A 199 29.74 -11.89 75.76
CA ASN A 199 30.88 -11.86 76.68
C ASN A 199 30.52 -11.90 78.18
N GLN A 200 29.22 -12.02 78.54
CA GLN A 200 28.81 -12.21 79.89
C GLN A 200 27.59 -13.11 80.02
N ASN A 201 27.77 -14.41 80.14
CA ASN A 201 26.93 -15.28 80.93
C ASN A 201 27.11 -16.77 80.61
N VAL A 202 28.30 -17.29 80.86
CA VAL A 202 28.44 -18.68 81.32
C VAL A 202 28.60 -18.59 82.84
N ALA A 203 27.52 -18.61 83.60
CA ALA A 203 27.33 -19.05 84.97
C ALA A 203 26.13 -18.35 85.69
N ARG A 204 24.98 -19.03 85.70
CA ARG A 204 24.23 -19.26 86.92
C ARG A 204 22.87 -19.94 86.65
N ASN A 205 22.85 -21.24 86.99
CA ASN A 205 21.66 -21.93 87.34
C ASN A 205 21.00 -21.27 88.53
N GLN A 206 19.73 -20.81 88.44
CA GLN A 206 18.85 -20.76 89.62
C GLN A 206 17.40 -20.86 89.16
N LYS A 207 16.68 -21.87 89.75
CA LYS A 207 15.26 -22.15 89.58
C LYS A 207 14.39 -20.97 90.13
N PRO A 208 13.25 -20.67 89.41
CA PRO A 208 12.29 -19.74 90.02
C PRO A 208 11.35 -20.42 91.03
N LYS A 209 11.03 -19.75 92.09
CA LYS A 209 9.94 -20.05 93.08
C LYS A 209 8.63 -19.44 92.55
N PRO A 210 7.49 -20.06 92.90
CA PRO A 210 6.20 -19.56 92.47
C PRO A 210 5.67 -18.46 93.35
N ILE A 211 5.05 -17.42 92.75
CA ILE A 211 4.32 -16.39 93.56
C ILE A 211 2.86 -16.46 93.18
N VAL A 212 2.05 -16.48 94.25
CA VAL A 212 0.61 -16.63 94.32
C VAL A 212 -0.14 -15.45 93.73
N VAL A 213 -1.28 -15.80 93.23
CA VAL A 213 -2.30 -14.90 92.63
C VAL A 213 -3.07 -14.22 93.74
N GLU A 214 -3.30 -12.93 93.64
CA GLU A 214 -4.38 -12.23 94.33
C GLU A 214 -5.10 -11.29 93.34
N ASN A 215 -6.39 -11.53 93.20
CA ASN A 215 -7.33 -10.73 92.43
C ASN A 215 -7.58 -9.36 93.02
N THR A 216 -7.55 -8.30 92.31
CA THR A 216 -8.53 -7.21 92.49
C THR A 216 -8.76 -6.45 91.20
N THR A 217 -10.03 -6.31 90.91
CA THR A 217 -10.65 -5.48 89.88
C THR A 217 -10.34 -4.00 90.07
N ASP A 218 -9.93 -3.27 89.09
CA ASP A 218 -10.70 -2.13 88.57
C ASP A 218 -10.13 -1.45 87.30
N THR A 219 -11.05 -1.01 86.51
CA THR A 219 -11.13 -0.29 85.30
C THR A 219 -10.10 0.89 85.10
N THR A 220 -9.64 1.05 83.85
CA THR A 220 -9.57 2.20 82.93
C THR A 220 -8.22 2.44 82.23
N LEU A 221 -8.29 2.31 80.95
CA LEU A 221 -7.63 3.08 79.86
C LEU A 221 -6.13 3.36 79.92
N ARG A 222 -5.32 2.69 79.08
CA ARG A 222 -4.51 3.31 78.04
C ARG A 222 -3.71 2.27 77.21
N ASP A 223 -3.92 2.32 75.87
CA ASP A 223 -3.16 1.58 74.90
C ASP A 223 -1.63 1.83 75.01
N SER A 224 -0.92 0.72 75.02
CA SER A 224 0.46 0.60 74.57
C SER A 224 0.69 -0.87 74.23
N PRO A 225 1.16 -1.19 73.04
CA PRO A 225 1.31 -2.59 72.67
C PRO A 225 2.44 -3.26 73.47
N ARG A 226 2.02 -4.23 74.22
CA ARG A 226 2.95 -5.22 74.83
C ARG A 226 3.48 -6.08 73.67
N VAL A 227 4.77 -6.01 73.42
CA VAL A 227 5.53 -6.96 72.62
C VAL A 227 5.51 -8.32 73.36
N ASP A 228 4.72 -9.26 72.76
CA ASP A 228 4.74 -10.65 73.19
C ASP A 228 6.08 -11.31 72.82
N THR A 229 6.92 -11.54 73.88
CA THR A 229 8.21 -12.23 73.79
C THR A 229 8.07 -13.76 73.79
N THR A 230 7.25 -14.39 72.92
CA THR A 230 7.16 -15.85 72.97
C THR A 230 6.76 -16.46 71.67
N THR A 231 7.49 -16.15 70.54
CA THR A 231 7.71 -17.13 69.46
C THR A 231 8.91 -16.65 68.67
N GLN A 232 10.11 -16.97 69.08
CA GLN A 232 11.29 -16.70 68.26
C GLN A 232 11.19 -17.50 67.00
N ASN A 233 11.08 -16.77 65.88
CA ASN A 233 11.09 -17.28 64.49
C ASN A 233 12.19 -18.34 64.35
N PRO A 234 11.96 -19.57 63.96
CA PRO A 234 12.95 -20.61 63.79
C PRO A 234 14.17 -20.17 62.97
N ASN A 235 13.93 -19.32 61.92
CA ASN A 235 14.97 -18.74 61.06
C ASN A 235 15.88 -17.77 61.89
N PHE A 236 15.34 -17.04 62.84
CA PHE A 236 16.10 -16.19 63.70
C PHE A 236 17.11 -17.01 64.59
N LYS A 237 16.62 -18.12 65.14
CA LYS A 237 17.47 -19.01 65.95
C LYS A 237 18.58 -19.65 65.12
N GLN A 238 18.24 -20.09 63.89
CA GLN A 238 19.21 -20.68 62.98
C GLN A 238 20.29 -19.67 62.59
N ALA A 239 19.88 -18.45 62.21
CA ALA A 239 20.79 -17.37 61.83
C ALA A 239 21.69 -16.94 62.99
N LEU A 240 21.13 -16.82 64.18
CA LEU A 240 21.92 -16.52 65.42
C LEU A 240 22.95 -17.61 65.71
N ASN A 241 22.56 -18.88 65.58
CA ASN A 241 23.46 -20.01 65.84
C ASN A 241 24.62 -20.03 64.83
N GLN A 242 24.34 -19.89 63.54
CA GLN A 242 25.39 -19.89 62.50
C GLN A 242 26.33 -18.69 62.60
N LEU A 243 25.81 -17.51 62.95
CA LEU A 243 26.62 -16.31 63.17
C LEU A 243 27.45 -16.42 64.46
N GLN A 244 26.95 -17.12 65.50
CA GLN A 244 27.69 -17.39 66.71
C GLN A 244 28.81 -18.41 66.50
N LEU A 245 28.58 -19.45 65.74
CA LEU A 245 29.59 -20.42 65.30
C LEU A 245 30.69 -19.70 64.51
N TYR A 246 30.31 -18.91 63.51
CA TYR A 246 31.31 -18.15 62.77
C TYR A 246 32.12 -17.20 63.63
N ARG A 247 31.49 -16.55 64.60
CA ARG A 247 32.17 -15.70 65.57
C ARG A 247 33.18 -16.49 66.39
N ALA A 248 32.89 -17.73 66.76
CA ALA A 248 33.78 -18.58 67.56
C ALA A 248 35.03 -19.02 66.78
N GLU A 249 34.88 -19.19 65.46
CA GLU A 249 35.92 -19.75 64.60
C GLU A 249 36.79 -18.65 63.90
N THR A 250 36.34 -17.39 63.89
CA THR A 250 37.01 -16.32 63.12
C THR A 250 37.39 -15.10 63.93
N SER A 251 38.22 -14.22 63.35
CA SER A 251 38.63 -12.97 64.01
C SER A 251 37.47 -11.96 64.04
N LEU A 252 37.53 -11.04 65.05
CA LEU A 252 36.56 -9.96 65.21
C LEU A 252 36.52 -9.04 63.95
N THR A 253 37.62 -8.93 63.20
CA THR A 253 37.70 -8.18 61.93
C THR A 253 36.90 -8.86 60.84
N ASN A 254 36.96 -10.16 60.73
CA ASN A 254 36.19 -10.95 59.74
C ASN A 254 34.69 -10.92 60.06
N LEU A 255 34.32 -11.04 61.35
CA LEU A 255 32.91 -10.90 61.74
C LEU A 255 32.37 -9.50 61.44
N ARG A 256 33.12 -8.42 61.67
CA ARG A 256 32.72 -7.06 61.31
C ARG A 256 32.58 -6.91 59.76
N SER A 257 33.47 -7.51 58.96
CA SER A 257 33.40 -7.55 57.55
C SER A 257 32.13 -8.25 57.05
N LEU A 258 31.81 -9.42 57.66
CA LEU A 258 30.57 -10.15 57.35
C LEU A 258 29.34 -9.33 57.70
N ILE A 259 29.26 -8.70 58.86
CA ILE A 259 28.15 -7.83 59.25
C ILE A 259 27.95 -6.69 58.23
N LYS A 260 29.05 -6.03 57.84
CA LYS A 260 29.00 -4.96 56.81
C LYS A 260 28.54 -5.49 55.48
N THR A 261 28.95 -6.68 55.08
CA THR A 261 28.46 -7.34 53.86
C THR A 261 26.96 -7.61 53.93
N ILE A 262 26.49 -8.14 55.09
CA ILE A 262 25.05 -8.37 55.28
C ILE A 262 24.30 -7.05 55.23
N GLU A 263 24.75 -5.98 55.88
CA GLU A 263 24.12 -4.65 55.85
C GLU A 263 24.00 -4.11 54.43
N SER A 264 25.07 -4.20 53.64
CA SER A 264 25.05 -3.83 52.21
C SER A 264 24.05 -4.68 51.41
N LYS A 265 23.99 -5.98 51.66
CA LYS A 265 23.03 -6.86 50.93
C LYS A 265 21.58 -6.63 51.37
N ARG A 266 21.34 -6.22 52.63
CA ARG A 266 20.03 -5.78 53.13
C ARG A 266 19.54 -4.53 52.38
N GLU A 267 20.42 -3.54 52.20
CA GLU A 267 20.10 -2.32 51.48
C GLU A 267 19.75 -2.61 50.00
N LEU A 268 20.55 -3.42 49.30
CA LEU A 268 20.29 -3.85 47.93
C LEU A 268 18.99 -4.65 47.84
N TYR A 269 18.72 -5.54 48.79
CA TYR A 269 17.46 -6.29 48.82
C TYR A 269 16.23 -5.37 49.02
N ALA A 270 16.36 -4.36 49.89
CA ALA A 270 15.29 -3.38 50.08
C ALA A 270 15.03 -2.54 48.83
N GLN A 271 16.09 -2.15 48.14
CA GLN A 271 15.98 -1.45 46.83
C GLN A 271 15.31 -2.33 45.75
N ALA A 272 15.70 -3.61 45.69
CA ALA A 272 15.08 -4.57 44.79
C ALA A 272 13.60 -4.80 45.10
N LYS A 273 13.25 -4.86 46.38
CA LYS A 273 11.86 -4.98 46.85
C LYS A 273 11.01 -3.74 46.47
N ALA A 274 11.58 -2.54 46.59
CA ALA A 274 10.92 -1.30 46.17
C ALA A 274 10.68 -1.30 44.64
N LYS A 275 11.68 -1.69 43.86
CA LYS A 275 11.59 -1.82 42.42
C LYS A 275 10.54 -2.87 41.98
N LEU A 276 10.45 -3.97 42.71
CA LEU A 276 9.45 -5.02 42.51
C LEU A 276 8.03 -4.51 42.79
N ALA A 277 7.87 -3.69 43.85
CA ALA A 277 6.59 -3.05 44.16
C ALA A 277 6.14 -2.03 43.09
N GLU A 278 7.07 -1.35 42.42
CA GLU A 278 6.74 -0.49 41.27
C GLU A 278 6.24 -1.32 40.07
N LEU A 279 6.90 -2.45 39.82
CA LEU A 279 6.49 -3.35 38.74
C LEU A 279 5.17 -4.07 39.01
N SER A 280 4.81 -4.29 40.24
CA SER A 280 3.52 -4.94 40.60
C SER A 280 2.30 -4.14 40.14
N ASN A 281 2.44 -2.85 39.85
CA ASN A 281 1.39 -2.00 39.33
C ASN A 281 1.30 -2.02 37.79
N GLN A 282 2.20 -2.71 37.08
CA GLN A 282 2.26 -2.78 35.61
C GLN A 282 1.77 -4.15 35.13
N LYS A 283 0.80 -4.18 34.22
CA LYS A 283 0.39 -5.43 33.55
C LYS A 283 1.21 -5.67 32.29
N PRO A 284 1.65 -6.90 31.97
CA PRO A 284 1.43 -8.16 32.71
C PRO A 284 2.44 -8.43 33.86
N ALA A 285 3.52 -7.66 33.94
CA ALA A 285 4.59 -7.89 34.90
C ALA A 285 4.11 -7.95 36.38
N GLY A 286 3.14 -7.12 36.73
CA GLY A 286 2.58 -7.08 38.08
C GLY A 286 1.93 -8.39 38.53
N ILE A 287 1.35 -9.15 37.61
CA ILE A 287 0.77 -10.46 37.92
C ILE A 287 1.87 -11.47 38.30
N VAL A 288 3.01 -11.43 37.61
CA VAL A 288 4.12 -12.38 37.79
C VAL A 288 4.97 -12.02 39.01
N TYR A 289 5.17 -10.72 39.26
CA TYR A 289 6.07 -10.17 40.28
C TYR A 289 5.33 -9.60 41.49
N GLU A 290 4.17 -10.17 41.83
CA GLU A 290 3.35 -9.72 42.95
C GLU A 290 4.01 -9.97 44.31
N ASP A 291 4.80 -11.02 44.43
CA ASP A 291 5.51 -11.40 45.65
C ASP A 291 7.04 -11.34 45.49
N THR A 292 7.75 -11.47 46.62
CA THR A 292 9.21 -11.39 46.69
C THR A 292 9.91 -12.71 46.36
N SER A 293 9.18 -13.76 45.99
CA SER A 293 9.73 -15.12 45.82
C SER A 293 10.86 -15.20 44.80
N ILE A 294 10.85 -14.36 43.80
CA ILE A 294 11.94 -14.27 42.80
C ILE A 294 13.29 -13.91 43.42
N LEU A 295 13.28 -13.16 44.50
CA LEU A 295 14.49 -12.75 45.21
C LEU A 295 15.05 -13.90 46.08
N ASP A 296 14.27 -14.93 46.39
CA ASP A 296 14.63 -16.03 47.25
C ASP A 296 15.40 -17.15 46.54
N PHE A 297 15.39 -17.18 45.23
CA PHE A 297 16.13 -18.16 44.44
C PHE A 297 17.64 -17.83 44.44
N SER A 298 18.50 -18.86 44.50
CA SER A 298 19.94 -18.69 44.25
C SER A 298 20.17 -18.37 42.74
N ASP A 299 21.31 -17.78 42.42
CA ASP A 299 21.61 -17.41 41.03
C ASP A 299 21.71 -18.66 40.13
N GLU A 300 22.25 -19.77 40.64
CA GLU A 300 22.27 -21.04 39.95
C GLU A 300 20.84 -21.60 39.73
N ALA A 301 20.02 -21.58 40.82
CA ALA A 301 18.64 -22.04 40.71
C ALA A 301 17.82 -21.18 39.71
N TRP A 302 18.01 -19.87 39.77
CA TRP A 302 17.33 -18.93 38.87
C TRP A 302 17.67 -19.21 37.39
N SER A 303 18.96 -19.44 37.07
CA SER A 303 19.38 -19.79 35.72
C SER A 303 18.73 -21.10 35.21
N LYS A 304 18.67 -22.13 36.08
CA LYS A 304 18.00 -23.40 35.79
C LYS A 304 16.48 -23.21 35.58
N ILE A 305 15.84 -22.43 36.44
CA ILE A 305 14.40 -22.11 36.36
C ILE A 305 14.09 -21.42 35.03
N GLN A 306 14.89 -20.41 34.61
CA GLN A 306 14.70 -19.73 33.33
C GLN A 306 14.78 -20.71 32.15
N MET A 307 15.80 -21.57 32.11
CA MET A 307 15.94 -22.57 31.07
C MET A 307 14.75 -23.52 31.03
N GLY A 308 14.29 -24.01 32.19
CA GLY A 308 13.14 -24.91 32.26
C GLY A 308 11.84 -24.27 31.83
N ILE A 309 11.63 -22.98 32.14
CA ILE A 309 10.47 -22.20 31.71
C ILE A 309 10.46 -22.01 30.17
N VAL A 310 11.59 -21.57 29.59
CA VAL A 310 11.71 -21.37 28.15
C VAL A 310 11.49 -22.69 27.40
N GLN A 311 12.13 -23.78 27.88
CA GLN A 311 11.94 -25.10 27.29
C GLN A 311 10.50 -25.59 27.37
N SER A 312 9.84 -25.41 28.51
CA SER A 312 8.44 -25.77 28.70
C SER A 312 7.51 -24.94 27.78
N ALA A 313 7.75 -23.64 27.67
CA ALA A 313 7.01 -22.75 26.78
C ALA A 313 7.11 -23.21 25.31
N GLN A 314 8.32 -23.48 24.84
CA GLN A 314 8.58 -23.94 23.47
C GLN A 314 7.88 -25.26 23.17
N LEU A 315 7.92 -26.20 24.10
CA LEU A 315 7.24 -27.49 23.94
C LEU A 315 5.72 -27.33 23.88
N ILE A 316 5.13 -26.50 24.73
CA ILE A 316 3.68 -26.22 24.74
C ILE A 316 3.27 -25.50 23.45
N LEU A 317 4.03 -24.51 23.03
CA LEU A 317 3.77 -23.77 21.77
C LEU A 317 3.93 -24.66 20.54
N ALA A 318 4.88 -25.58 20.55
CA ALA A 318 5.05 -26.56 19.46
C ALA A 318 3.90 -27.56 19.33
N GLN A 319 3.28 -27.94 20.48
CA GLN A 319 2.09 -28.80 20.50
C GLN A 319 0.83 -28.04 20.04
N GLY A 320 0.80 -26.73 20.25
CA GLY A 320 -0.29 -25.85 19.89
C GLY A 320 -1.36 -25.72 20.98
N ILE A 321 -1.78 -24.49 21.20
CA ILE A 321 -2.82 -24.10 22.17
C ILE A 321 -4.08 -23.72 21.41
N HIS A 322 -5.17 -24.45 21.65
CA HIS A 322 -6.44 -24.20 20.99
C HIS A 322 -7.11 -22.91 21.51
N PRO A 323 -7.72 -22.07 20.65
CA PRO A 323 -8.37 -20.81 21.07
C PRO A 323 -9.51 -20.95 22.09
N GLY A 324 -10.10 -22.12 22.21
CA GLY A 324 -11.17 -22.42 23.17
C GLY A 324 -10.71 -23.20 24.41
N LEU A 325 -9.40 -23.32 24.65
CA LEU A 325 -8.89 -24.05 25.83
C LEU A 325 -9.14 -23.24 27.11
N PRO A 326 -9.89 -23.78 28.10
CA PRO A 326 -10.09 -23.12 29.39
C PRO A 326 -8.75 -22.88 30.11
N SER A 327 -8.66 -21.78 30.86
CA SER A 327 -7.43 -21.41 31.59
C SER A 327 -6.98 -22.48 32.58
N GLU A 328 -7.91 -23.17 33.22
CA GLU A 328 -7.64 -24.28 34.16
C GLU A 328 -6.94 -25.47 33.44
N ASN A 329 -7.36 -25.77 32.21
CA ASN A 329 -6.73 -26.84 31.42
C ASN A 329 -5.35 -26.41 30.91
N LEU A 330 -5.16 -25.15 30.56
CA LEU A 330 -3.86 -24.61 30.19
C LEU A 330 -2.90 -24.70 31.39
N GLU A 331 -3.34 -24.32 32.58
CA GLU A 331 -2.58 -24.43 33.79
C GLU A 331 -2.21 -25.89 34.10
N TYR A 332 -3.11 -26.82 33.90
CA TYR A 332 -2.82 -28.26 34.05
C TYR A 332 -1.73 -28.72 33.09
N VAL A 333 -1.82 -28.35 31.82
CA VAL A 333 -0.80 -28.67 30.79
C VAL A 333 0.56 -28.07 31.17
N ILE A 334 0.60 -26.81 31.61
CA ILE A 334 1.81 -26.15 32.06
C ILE A 334 2.44 -26.93 33.24
N ASN A 335 1.65 -27.27 34.25
CA ASN A 335 2.11 -28.02 35.40
C ASN A 335 2.66 -29.40 35.01
N LEU A 336 2.06 -30.08 34.04
CA LEU A 336 2.55 -31.36 33.53
C LEU A 336 3.91 -31.22 32.84
N HIS A 337 4.12 -30.16 32.05
CA HIS A 337 5.41 -29.90 31.41
C HIS A 337 6.50 -29.49 32.41
N LEU A 338 6.15 -28.64 33.38
CA LEU A 338 7.06 -28.24 34.45
C LEU A 338 7.42 -29.42 35.35
N GLN A 339 6.52 -30.41 35.54
CA GLN A 339 6.82 -31.62 36.27
C GLN A 339 7.81 -32.52 35.52
N LYS A 340 7.70 -32.62 34.19
CA LYS A 340 8.68 -33.34 33.36
C LYS A 340 10.06 -32.66 33.38
N SER A 341 10.12 -31.37 33.64
CA SER A 341 11.36 -30.57 33.73
C SER A 341 11.83 -30.36 35.15
N GLU A 342 11.54 -31.28 36.09
CA GLU A 342 11.81 -31.14 37.54
C GLU A 342 13.28 -30.94 37.87
N SER A 343 14.21 -31.45 37.04
CA SER A 343 15.64 -31.17 37.17
C SER A 343 16.02 -29.68 36.93
N LEU A 344 15.24 -28.97 36.18
CA LEU A 344 15.45 -27.56 35.86
C LEU A 344 14.56 -26.64 36.71
N VAL A 345 13.30 -27.05 36.96
CA VAL A 345 12.33 -26.25 37.72
C VAL A 345 11.97 -26.99 39.04
N PRO A 346 12.67 -26.68 40.14
CA PRO A 346 12.42 -27.30 41.43
C PRO A 346 10.98 -27.05 41.94
N SER A 347 10.48 -27.96 42.77
CA SER A 347 9.09 -27.93 43.26
C SER A 347 8.69 -26.61 43.92
N TYR A 348 9.61 -25.96 44.64
CA TYR A 348 9.35 -24.67 45.28
C TYR A 348 9.22 -23.48 44.34
N SER A 349 9.67 -23.59 43.09
CA SER A 349 9.56 -22.54 42.09
C SER A 349 8.43 -22.79 41.07
N LYS A 350 7.80 -23.98 41.12
CA LYS A 350 6.75 -24.37 40.14
C LYS A 350 5.59 -23.40 40.15
N PHE A 351 5.14 -22.95 41.33
CA PHE A 351 4.02 -22.01 41.42
C PHE A 351 4.30 -20.70 40.65
N TRP A 352 5.48 -20.15 40.86
CA TRP A 352 5.90 -18.94 40.18
C TRP A 352 6.05 -19.16 38.65
N ALA A 353 6.67 -20.27 38.25
CA ALA A 353 6.85 -20.65 36.85
C ALA A 353 5.50 -20.84 36.13
N THR A 354 4.54 -21.49 36.81
CA THR A 354 3.18 -21.68 36.30
C THR A 354 2.49 -20.33 36.08
N LYS A 355 2.56 -19.44 37.09
CA LYS A 355 1.95 -18.10 37.02
C LYS A 355 2.50 -17.27 35.85
N LEU A 356 3.84 -17.34 35.66
CA LEU A 356 4.49 -16.68 34.52
C LEU A 356 4.02 -17.26 33.18
N LEU A 357 4.03 -18.56 33.02
CA LEU A 357 3.62 -19.21 31.77
C LEU A 357 2.13 -18.99 31.45
N VAL A 358 1.24 -19.06 32.44
CA VAL A 358 -0.19 -18.74 32.25
C VAL A 358 -0.40 -17.31 31.76
N THR A 359 0.45 -16.38 32.27
CA THR A 359 0.36 -14.96 31.86
C THR A 359 0.81 -14.70 30.43
N VAL A 360 1.81 -15.47 29.95
CA VAL A 360 2.44 -15.22 28.65
C VAL A 360 1.90 -16.09 27.53
N LEU A 361 1.53 -17.36 27.83
CA LEU A 361 1.06 -18.29 26.82
C LEU A 361 -0.31 -17.86 26.27
N GLN A 362 -0.42 -17.83 24.97
CA GLN A 362 -1.64 -17.47 24.23
C GLN A 362 -1.99 -18.58 23.24
N PRO A 363 -3.29 -18.70 22.86
CA PRO A 363 -3.70 -19.60 21.81
C PRO A 363 -2.94 -19.31 20.51
N ASN A 364 -2.30 -20.33 19.95
CA ASN A 364 -1.46 -20.21 18.76
C ASN A 364 -1.89 -21.17 17.63
N LEU A 365 -2.99 -21.89 17.80
CA LEU A 365 -3.57 -22.68 16.72
C LEU A 365 -4.58 -21.82 15.94
N LYS A 366 -4.40 -21.76 14.64
CA LYS A 366 -5.34 -21.14 13.71
C LYS A 366 -5.79 -22.15 12.66
N LYS A 367 -6.98 -21.89 12.10
CA LYS A 367 -7.53 -22.72 11.03
C LYS A 367 -6.64 -22.62 9.78
N ASP A 368 -6.19 -23.76 9.28
CA ASP A 368 -5.58 -23.88 7.96
C ASP A 368 -6.69 -23.99 6.92
N GLU A 369 -7.00 -22.84 6.27
CA GLU A 369 -8.07 -22.79 5.27
C GLU A 369 -7.77 -23.68 4.06
N GLN A 370 -6.51 -23.78 3.64
CA GLN A 370 -6.13 -24.59 2.48
C GLN A 370 -6.29 -26.09 2.75
N GLN A 371 -5.80 -26.58 3.88
CA GLN A 371 -5.91 -27.99 4.24
C GLN A 371 -7.35 -28.36 4.62
N THR A 372 -8.07 -27.47 5.30
CA THR A 372 -9.49 -27.66 5.60
C THR A 372 -10.31 -27.76 4.32
N GLU A 373 -10.08 -26.86 3.35
CA GLU A 373 -10.78 -26.89 2.05
C GLU A 373 -10.40 -28.13 1.23
N LEU A 374 -9.15 -28.54 1.27
CA LEU A 374 -8.68 -29.74 0.60
C LEU A 374 -9.38 -30.99 1.15
N GLN A 375 -9.40 -31.17 2.47
CA GLN A 375 -10.10 -32.29 3.10
C GLN A 375 -11.62 -32.26 2.85
N ALA A 376 -12.22 -31.09 2.95
CA ALA A 376 -13.65 -30.93 2.64
C ALA A 376 -13.95 -31.34 1.19
N SER A 377 -13.07 -30.97 0.26
CA SER A 377 -13.20 -31.34 -1.15
C SER A 377 -12.97 -32.84 -1.39
N GLU A 378 -12.02 -33.43 -0.68
CA GLU A 378 -11.77 -34.88 -0.73
C GLU A 378 -12.91 -35.69 -0.14
N ALA A 379 -13.47 -35.21 0.99
CA ALA A 379 -14.64 -35.85 1.62
C ALA A 379 -15.86 -35.83 0.67
N ALA A 380 -16.12 -34.68 0.03
CA ALA A 380 -17.18 -34.55 -0.97
C ALA A 380 -16.92 -35.42 -2.22
N ALA A 381 -15.67 -35.55 -2.66
CA ALA A 381 -15.32 -36.37 -3.84
C ALA A 381 -15.52 -37.87 -3.62
N LYS A 382 -15.53 -38.34 -2.38
CA LYS A 382 -15.78 -39.75 -2.02
C LYS A 382 -17.26 -40.13 -2.05
N ILE A 383 -18.16 -39.14 -2.17
CA ILE A 383 -19.60 -39.38 -2.25
C ILE A 383 -19.96 -39.76 -3.67
N ASP A 384 -20.43 -40.98 -3.85
CA ASP A 384 -20.94 -41.43 -5.12
C ASP A 384 -22.23 -40.72 -5.52
N PRO A 385 -22.45 -40.47 -6.83
CA PRO A 385 -23.67 -39.84 -7.31
C PRO A 385 -24.92 -40.66 -6.96
N VAL A 386 -25.95 -40.01 -6.46
CA VAL A 386 -27.26 -40.65 -6.22
C VAL A 386 -27.97 -40.88 -7.53
N MET A 387 -28.08 -42.15 -7.96
CA MET A 387 -28.72 -42.54 -9.22
C MET A 387 -30.21 -42.92 -8.99
N VAL A 388 -31.08 -42.31 -9.77
CA VAL A 388 -32.55 -42.61 -9.78
C VAL A 388 -32.89 -43.24 -11.12
N THR A 389 -33.58 -44.38 -11.11
CA THR A 389 -34.02 -45.10 -12.33
C THR A 389 -35.33 -44.52 -12.84
N VAL A 390 -35.29 -43.90 -14.02
CA VAL A 390 -36.46 -43.42 -14.77
C VAL A 390 -36.86 -44.45 -15.79
N LYS A 391 -38.10 -44.99 -15.71
CA LYS A 391 -38.57 -46.09 -16.58
C LYS A 391 -39.08 -45.55 -17.92
N LYS A 392 -38.96 -46.39 -19.00
CA LYS A 392 -39.55 -46.05 -20.31
C LYS A 392 -41.02 -45.68 -20.21
N GLY A 393 -41.45 -44.59 -20.80
CA GLY A 393 -42.82 -44.08 -20.76
C GLY A 393 -43.21 -43.31 -19.48
N GLU A 394 -42.32 -43.23 -18.52
CA GLU A 394 -42.52 -42.41 -17.33
C GLU A 394 -42.64 -40.93 -17.69
N LEU A 395 -43.57 -40.23 -17.09
CA LEU A 395 -43.83 -38.83 -17.32
C LEU A 395 -42.75 -37.98 -16.69
N ILE A 396 -42.01 -37.22 -17.50
CA ILE A 396 -40.98 -36.29 -17.02
C ILE A 396 -41.62 -34.94 -16.69
N VAL A 397 -42.39 -34.35 -17.61
CA VAL A 397 -43.09 -33.08 -17.41
C VAL A 397 -44.35 -33.00 -18.27
N ARG A 398 -45.45 -32.42 -17.75
CA ARG A 398 -46.69 -32.18 -18.49
C ARG A 398 -46.67 -30.81 -19.18
N LYS A 399 -47.36 -30.70 -20.30
CA LYS A 399 -47.60 -29.41 -20.95
C LYS A 399 -48.24 -28.43 -19.95
N GLY A 400 -47.65 -27.22 -19.85
CA GLY A 400 -48.10 -26.19 -18.91
C GLY A 400 -47.54 -26.33 -17.49
N GLN A 401 -46.74 -27.36 -17.18
CA GLN A 401 -46.10 -27.54 -15.89
C GLN A 401 -44.72 -26.86 -15.89
N ASP A 402 -44.32 -26.28 -14.79
CA ASP A 402 -42.98 -25.68 -14.63
C ASP A 402 -41.92 -26.79 -14.49
N ILE A 403 -40.80 -26.56 -15.14
CA ILE A 403 -39.65 -27.47 -15.15
C ILE A 403 -38.89 -27.34 -13.86
N THR A 404 -38.85 -28.42 -13.09
CA THR A 404 -38.03 -28.51 -11.87
C THR A 404 -36.58 -28.85 -12.19
N PRO A 405 -35.61 -28.62 -11.26
CA PRO A 405 -34.22 -29.06 -11.42
C PRO A 405 -34.05 -30.52 -11.78
N TRP A 406 -34.88 -31.38 -11.15
CA TRP A 406 -34.93 -32.82 -11.44
C TRP A 406 -35.41 -33.11 -12.87
N ASN A 407 -36.51 -32.49 -13.30
CA ASN A 407 -37.01 -32.64 -14.66
C ASN A 407 -35.95 -32.22 -15.69
N LEU A 408 -35.25 -31.12 -15.41
CA LEU A 408 -34.15 -30.63 -16.25
C LEU A 408 -32.99 -31.64 -16.34
N ALA A 409 -32.56 -32.24 -15.22
CA ALA A 409 -31.51 -33.24 -15.18
C ALA A 409 -31.89 -34.51 -15.99
N VAL A 410 -33.16 -34.95 -15.87
CA VAL A 410 -33.71 -36.09 -16.61
C VAL A 410 -33.74 -35.77 -18.13
N LEU A 411 -34.21 -34.58 -18.52
CA LEU A 411 -34.27 -34.15 -19.90
C LEU A 411 -32.85 -34.01 -20.52
N GLU A 412 -31.86 -33.56 -19.75
CA GLU A 412 -30.45 -33.50 -20.16
C GLU A 412 -29.87 -34.88 -20.42
N ASN A 413 -30.14 -35.86 -19.54
CA ASN A 413 -29.65 -37.24 -19.69
C ASN A 413 -30.19 -37.89 -20.98
N TYR A 414 -31.49 -37.67 -21.28
CA TYR A 414 -32.07 -38.16 -22.52
C TYR A 414 -31.67 -37.36 -23.78
N ARG A 415 -30.83 -36.32 -23.64
CA ARG A 415 -30.45 -35.37 -24.70
C ARG A 415 -31.65 -34.69 -25.37
N LEU A 416 -32.75 -34.57 -24.67
CA LEU A 416 -33.93 -33.85 -25.13
C LEU A 416 -33.76 -32.34 -25.02
N ILE A 417 -32.75 -31.88 -24.26
CA ILE A 417 -32.30 -30.48 -24.22
C ILE A 417 -30.98 -30.44 -24.98
N ARG A 418 -31.03 -30.02 -26.23
CA ARG A 418 -29.81 -29.76 -26.97
C ARG A 418 -29.17 -28.48 -26.46
N ARG A 419 -27.96 -28.58 -25.96
CA ARG A 419 -27.08 -27.45 -25.66
C ARG A 419 -26.09 -27.30 -26.79
N GLU A 420 -26.44 -26.52 -27.81
CA GLU A 420 -25.53 -26.21 -28.91
C GLU A 420 -25.16 -24.72 -28.86
N ILE A 421 -23.85 -24.42 -29.06
CA ILE A 421 -23.40 -23.05 -29.24
C ILE A 421 -23.90 -22.59 -30.60
N ASN A 422 -24.64 -21.49 -30.63
CA ASN A 422 -25.05 -20.86 -31.89
C ASN A 422 -23.85 -20.17 -32.55
N TRP A 423 -23.01 -20.97 -33.20
CA TRP A 423 -21.81 -20.47 -33.89
C TRP A 423 -22.14 -19.44 -34.98
N LEU A 424 -23.27 -19.59 -35.68
CA LEU A 424 -23.69 -18.65 -36.68
C LEU A 424 -24.08 -17.31 -36.06
N GLY A 425 -24.83 -17.32 -34.98
CA GLY A 425 -25.15 -16.11 -34.20
C GLY A 425 -23.91 -15.44 -33.62
N LEU A 426 -22.96 -16.23 -33.05
CA LEU A 426 -21.71 -15.70 -32.57
C LEU A 426 -20.83 -15.10 -33.67
N SER A 427 -20.78 -15.74 -34.85
CA SER A 427 -20.03 -15.22 -35.99
C SER A 427 -20.65 -13.91 -36.53
N TYR A 428 -21.97 -13.83 -36.57
CA TYR A 428 -22.70 -12.62 -36.97
C TYR A 428 -22.41 -11.49 -35.93
N LEU A 429 -22.58 -11.75 -34.64
CA LEU A 429 -22.26 -10.79 -33.59
C LEU A 429 -20.79 -10.36 -33.66
N GLY A 430 -19.88 -11.33 -33.81
CA GLY A 430 -18.44 -11.07 -33.96
C GLY A 430 -18.13 -10.14 -35.15
N SER A 431 -18.84 -10.31 -36.23
CA SER A 431 -18.70 -9.44 -37.43
C SER A 431 -19.16 -8.00 -37.17
N ILE A 432 -20.24 -7.82 -36.40
CA ILE A 432 -20.75 -6.50 -36.04
C ILE A 432 -19.76 -5.83 -35.06
N VAL A 433 -19.27 -6.57 -34.05
CA VAL A 433 -18.26 -6.06 -33.11
C VAL A 433 -16.97 -5.72 -33.87
N ALA A 434 -16.53 -6.53 -34.83
CA ALA A 434 -15.36 -6.25 -35.66
C ALA A 434 -15.55 -4.97 -36.48
N ALA A 435 -16.73 -4.74 -37.03
CA ALA A 435 -17.06 -3.49 -37.74
C ALA A 435 -17.00 -2.27 -36.81
N ALA A 436 -17.54 -2.39 -35.59
CA ALA A 436 -17.47 -1.33 -34.58
C ALA A 436 -16.02 -1.01 -34.19
N ILE A 437 -15.18 -2.03 -33.95
CA ILE A 437 -13.75 -1.87 -33.70
C ILE A 437 -13.04 -1.24 -34.90
N GLY A 438 -13.44 -1.61 -36.14
CA GLY A 438 -12.92 -1.00 -37.36
C GLY A 438 -13.24 0.50 -37.46
N ILE A 439 -14.48 0.89 -37.14
CA ILE A 439 -14.90 2.31 -37.10
C ILE A 439 -14.10 3.06 -36.02
N TYR A 440 -13.95 2.48 -34.79
CA TYR A 440 -13.12 3.05 -33.76
C TYR A 440 -11.68 3.29 -34.22
N ALA A 441 -11.04 2.29 -34.82
CA ALA A 441 -9.69 2.39 -35.34
C ALA A 441 -9.55 3.45 -36.48
N LEU A 442 -10.56 3.58 -37.31
CA LEU A 442 -10.60 4.64 -38.34
C LEU A 442 -10.70 6.04 -37.72
N VAL A 443 -11.54 6.21 -36.71
CA VAL A 443 -11.66 7.48 -35.97
C VAL A 443 -10.34 7.82 -35.27
N GLU A 444 -9.72 6.86 -34.56
CA GLU A 444 -8.41 7.02 -33.93
C GLU A 444 -7.36 7.48 -34.96
N LYS A 445 -7.31 6.82 -36.14
CA LYS A 445 -6.36 7.16 -37.21
C LYS A 445 -6.63 8.55 -37.82
N ARG A 446 -7.89 8.90 -38.04
CA ARG A 446 -8.27 10.22 -38.62
C ARG A 446 -7.94 11.37 -37.67
N LEU A 447 -8.14 11.17 -36.36
CA LEU A 447 -7.86 12.18 -35.35
C LEU A 447 -6.36 12.27 -35.01
N LYS A 448 -5.51 11.41 -35.60
CA LYS A 448 -4.06 11.35 -35.29
C LYS A 448 -3.77 11.28 -33.79
N MET A 449 -4.61 10.61 -33.02
CA MET A 449 -4.55 10.64 -31.55
C MET A 449 -3.35 9.89 -30.97
N GLY A 450 -2.62 9.11 -31.73
CA GLY A 450 -1.38 8.44 -31.28
C GLY A 450 -1.52 7.63 -29.98
N LEU A 451 -2.69 6.99 -29.77
CA LEU A 451 -2.98 6.27 -28.54
C LEU A 451 -1.98 5.13 -28.28
N ARG A 452 -1.45 5.08 -27.05
CA ARG A 452 -0.59 3.98 -26.61
C ARG A 452 -1.42 2.70 -26.46
N GLN A 453 -0.75 1.54 -26.42
CA GLN A 453 -1.46 0.27 -26.21
C GLN A 453 -2.19 0.20 -24.87
N SER A 454 -1.61 0.84 -23.84
CA SER A 454 -2.23 1.02 -22.52
C SER A 454 -3.55 1.79 -22.60
N ASP A 455 -3.59 2.83 -23.43
CA ASP A 455 -4.78 3.68 -23.59
C ASP A 455 -5.91 2.90 -24.25
N ARG A 456 -5.60 2.10 -25.29
CA ARG A 456 -6.56 1.19 -25.93
C ARG A 456 -7.09 0.13 -24.96
N LEU A 457 -6.22 -0.41 -24.09
CA LEU A 457 -6.64 -1.35 -23.05
C LEU A 457 -7.59 -0.68 -22.05
N LEU A 458 -7.31 0.56 -21.64
CA LEU A 458 -8.19 1.31 -20.74
C LEU A 458 -9.56 1.56 -21.40
N VAL A 459 -9.58 1.99 -22.67
CA VAL A 459 -10.82 2.17 -23.43
C VAL A 459 -11.61 0.86 -23.48
N LEU A 460 -10.95 -0.28 -23.75
CA LEU A 460 -11.60 -1.59 -23.75
C LEU A 460 -12.21 -1.94 -22.37
N LEU A 461 -11.46 -1.75 -21.29
CA LEU A 461 -11.94 -2.05 -19.94
C LEU A 461 -13.16 -1.21 -19.58
N LEU A 462 -13.12 0.10 -19.88
CA LEU A 462 -14.24 0.99 -19.63
C LEU A 462 -15.46 0.62 -20.51
N THR A 463 -15.24 0.32 -21.79
CA THR A 463 -16.31 -0.08 -22.71
C THR A 463 -16.96 -1.39 -22.31
N LEU A 464 -16.15 -2.38 -21.86
CA LEU A 464 -16.61 -3.70 -21.46
C LEU A 464 -17.41 -3.67 -20.14
N SER A 465 -17.24 -2.64 -19.30
CA SER A 465 -17.95 -2.51 -18.03
C SER A 465 -19.48 -2.49 -18.20
N CYS A 466 -19.98 -1.78 -19.21
CA CYS A 466 -21.40 -1.64 -19.45
C CYS A 466 -22.08 -2.98 -19.85
N PRO A 467 -21.64 -3.70 -20.90
CA PRO A 467 -22.25 -4.98 -21.24
C PRO A 467 -22.02 -6.04 -20.16
N SER A 468 -20.94 -5.98 -19.37
CA SER A 468 -20.73 -6.92 -18.28
C SER A 468 -21.77 -6.77 -17.17
N LEU A 469 -22.16 -5.56 -16.81
CA LEU A 469 -23.24 -5.32 -15.83
C LEU A 469 -24.59 -5.78 -16.36
N LEU A 470 -24.88 -5.55 -17.64
CA LEU A 470 -26.09 -6.01 -18.26
C LEU A 470 -26.20 -7.55 -18.24
N VAL A 471 -25.10 -8.25 -18.47
CA VAL A 471 -25.06 -9.73 -18.38
C VAL A 471 -25.32 -10.21 -16.94
N LEU A 472 -24.91 -9.44 -15.94
CA LEU A 472 -25.19 -9.73 -14.51
C LEU A 472 -26.63 -9.38 -14.08
N GLY A 473 -27.48 -8.92 -15.00
CA GLY A 473 -28.86 -8.52 -14.72
C GLY A 473 -28.99 -7.15 -14.03
N ILE A 474 -27.93 -6.33 -14.05
CA ILE A 474 -27.94 -4.99 -13.47
C ILE A 474 -28.33 -3.99 -14.57
N PRO A 475 -29.55 -3.39 -14.50
CA PRO A 475 -30.03 -2.48 -15.55
C PRO A 475 -29.36 -1.11 -15.53
N PHE A 476 -28.75 -0.74 -14.40
CA PHE A 476 -28.13 0.54 -14.17
C PHE A 476 -26.64 0.49 -14.58
N THR A 477 -26.34 0.99 -15.75
CA THR A 477 -25.06 0.78 -16.41
C THR A 477 -24.13 1.99 -16.35
N THR A 478 -22.85 1.78 -16.73
CA THR A 478 -21.73 2.71 -16.54
C THR A 478 -21.65 3.86 -17.58
N TRP A 479 -22.74 4.25 -18.26
CA TRP A 479 -22.71 5.24 -19.34
C TRP A 479 -22.06 6.57 -18.92
N SER A 480 -22.51 7.13 -17.80
CA SER A 480 -21.97 8.38 -17.25
C SER A 480 -20.49 8.25 -16.89
N ALA A 481 -20.07 7.13 -16.28
CA ALA A 481 -18.65 6.88 -15.96
C ALA A 481 -17.81 6.77 -17.24
N ILE A 482 -18.27 6.03 -18.25
CA ILE A 482 -17.58 5.92 -19.55
C ILE A 482 -17.44 7.30 -20.19
N GLY A 483 -18.53 8.09 -20.24
CA GLY A 483 -18.55 9.42 -20.82
C GLY A 483 -17.60 10.39 -20.13
N LEU A 484 -17.69 10.48 -18.80
CA LEU A 484 -16.83 11.35 -18.00
C LEU A 484 -15.35 10.97 -18.14
N LEU A 485 -15.01 9.69 -17.99
CA LEU A 485 -13.61 9.25 -18.01
C LEU A 485 -13.01 9.38 -19.41
N LEU A 486 -13.67 8.86 -20.44
CA LEU A 486 -13.15 8.96 -21.81
C LEU A 486 -13.11 10.42 -22.30
N GLY A 487 -14.14 11.20 -21.96
CA GLY A 487 -14.17 12.63 -22.28
C GLY A 487 -13.04 13.41 -21.61
N SER A 488 -12.78 13.16 -20.33
CA SER A 488 -11.70 13.79 -19.59
C SER A 488 -10.30 13.37 -20.07
N PHE A 489 -10.11 12.07 -20.37
CA PHE A 489 -8.80 11.51 -20.69
C PHE A 489 -8.39 11.74 -22.14
N TYR A 490 -9.32 11.55 -23.08
CA TYR A 490 -9.03 11.52 -24.53
C TYR A 490 -9.84 12.53 -25.36
N GLY A 491 -10.72 13.26 -24.68
CA GLY A 491 -11.54 14.28 -25.31
C GLY A 491 -12.90 13.79 -25.84
N PRO A 492 -13.76 14.72 -26.24
CA PRO A 492 -15.16 14.45 -26.55
C PRO A 492 -15.35 13.50 -27.71
N THR A 493 -14.54 13.62 -28.76
CA THR A 493 -14.70 12.84 -29.98
C THR A 493 -14.57 11.33 -29.75
N LEU A 494 -13.57 10.92 -28.96
CA LEU A 494 -13.38 9.49 -28.63
C LEU A 494 -14.49 8.97 -27.72
N GLY A 495 -14.85 9.74 -26.70
CA GLY A 495 -15.91 9.37 -25.78
C GLY A 495 -17.26 9.21 -26.49
N ILE A 496 -17.65 10.17 -27.33
CA ILE A 496 -18.88 10.10 -28.15
C ILE A 496 -18.83 8.91 -29.09
N THR A 497 -17.69 8.65 -29.75
CA THR A 497 -17.54 7.51 -30.66
C THR A 497 -17.78 6.19 -29.94
N VAL A 498 -17.14 6.00 -28.76
CA VAL A 498 -17.28 4.76 -27.97
C VAL A 498 -18.72 4.59 -27.49
N ILE A 499 -19.34 5.64 -26.95
CA ILE A 499 -20.72 5.59 -26.49
C ILE A 499 -21.68 5.31 -27.65
N GLY A 500 -21.50 5.98 -28.80
CA GLY A 500 -22.33 5.77 -30.00
C GLY A 500 -22.23 4.33 -30.53
N LEU A 501 -21.01 3.80 -30.63
CA LEU A 501 -20.78 2.41 -31.06
C LEU A 501 -21.36 1.41 -30.08
N LEU A 502 -21.18 1.64 -28.78
CA LEU A 502 -21.72 0.76 -27.74
C LEU A 502 -23.27 0.79 -27.76
N THR A 503 -23.86 1.97 -27.93
CA THR A 503 -25.32 2.13 -28.07
C THR A 503 -25.82 1.37 -29.27
N ALA A 504 -25.15 1.54 -30.42
CA ALA A 504 -25.52 0.84 -31.66
C ALA A 504 -25.41 -0.69 -31.52
N LEU A 505 -24.44 -1.19 -30.74
CA LEU A 505 -24.29 -2.62 -30.45
C LEU A 505 -25.37 -3.15 -29.51
N LEU A 506 -25.73 -2.40 -28.45
CA LEU A 506 -26.65 -2.86 -27.42
C LEU A 506 -28.13 -2.69 -27.78
N LEU A 507 -28.49 -1.69 -28.56
CA LEU A 507 -29.88 -1.37 -28.91
C LEU A 507 -30.62 -2.53 -29.60
N PRO A 508 -30.00 -3.24 -30.58
CA PRO A 508 -30.65 -4.36 -31.25
C PRO A 508 -30.73 -5.65 -30.43
N MET A 509 -29.94 -5.77 -29.33
CA MET A 509 -29.81 -7.03 -28.61
C MET A 509 -30.98 -7.37 -27.69
N SER A 510 -32.05 -6.55 -27.67
CA SER A 510 -33.29 -6.81 -26.91
C SER A 510 -33.03 -7.33 -25.51
N LEU A 511 -32.17 -6.60 -24.77
CA LEU A 511 -31.85 -6.93 -23.39
C LEU A 511 -33.08 -6.66 -22.49
N GLU A 512 -33.13 -7.25 -21.33
CA GLU A 512 -34.16 -7.01 -20.30
C GLU A 512 -34.28 -5.55 -19.90
N VAL A 513 -33.22 -4.76 -20.18
CA VAL A 513 -33.20 -3.30 -20.05
C VAL A 513 -33.91 -2.66 -21.24
N GLY A 514 -34.93 -1.87 -20.97
CA GLY A 514 -35.70 -1.18 -22.00
C GLY A 514 -34.81 -0.29 -22.90
N LYS A 515 -35.09 -0.27 -24.19
CA LYS A 515 -34.37 0.55 -25.19
C LYS A 515 -34.30 2.04 -24.82
N THR A 516 -35.34 2.55 -24.16
CA THR A 516 -35.42 3.93 -23.62
C THR A 516 -34.33 4.20 -22.56
N ALA A 517 -34.03 3.25 -21.69
CA ALA A 517 -32.99 3.39 -20.67
C ALA A 517 -31.58 3.40 -21.30
N ILE A 518 -31.34 2.58 -22.35
CA ILE A 518 -30.07 2.60 -23.07
C ILE A 518 -29.84 3.96 -23.75
N ILE A 519 -30.87 4.54 -24.40
CA ILE A 519 -30.76 5.85 -25.07
C ILE A 519 -30.55 6.96 -24.04
N ALA A 520 -31.28 6.91 -22.91
CA ALA A 520 -31.15 7.89 -21.83
C ALA A 520 -29.74 7.88 -21.23
N GLY A 521 -29.21 6.69 -20.91
CA GLY A 521 -27.83 6.53 -20.41
C GLY A 521 -26.78 7.02 -21.42
N ALA A 522 -26.98 6.68 -22.72
CA ALA A 522 -26.11 7.16 -23.78
C ALA A 522 -26.11 8.69 -23.88
N ALA A 523 -27.28 9.34 -23.75
CA ALA A 523 -27.38 10.81 -23.73
C ALA A 523 -26.59 11.43 -22.57
N GLY A 524 -26.71 10.88 -21.36
CA GLY A 524 -25.91 11.30 -20.21
C GLY A 524 -24.40 11.11 -20.42
N GLY A 525 -24.00 9.97 -20.98
CA GLY A 525 -22.61 9.70 -21.32
C GLY A 525 -22.06 10.64 -22.40
N ILE A 526 -22.86 10.97 -23.44
CA ILE A 526 -22.47 11.95 -24.47
C ILE A 526 -22.28 13.34 -23.85
N LEU A 527 -23.21 13.79 -22.98
CA LEU A 527 -23.06 15.05 -22.27
C LEU A 527 -21.76 15.09 -21.45
N GLY A 528 -21.50 13.99 -20.68
CA GLY A 528 -20.26 13.84 -19.93
C GLY A 528 -19.03 13.96 -20.82
N SER A 529 -19.02 13.27 -21.98
CA SER A 529 -17.90 13.34 -22.93
C SER A 529 -17.67 14.72 -23.51
N CYS A 530 -18.75 15.46 -23.82
CA CYS A 530 -18.65 16.79 -24.40
C CYS A 530 -18.09 17.85 -23.46
N MET A 531 -18.41 17.73 -22.18
CA MET A 531 -18.11 18.77 -21.18
C MET A 531 -16.86 18.47 -20.35
N ALA A 532 -16.53 17.18 -20.09
CA ALA A 532 -15.49 16.79 -19.14
C ALA A 532 -14.11 17.36 -19.45
N GLN A 533 -13.72 17.49 -20.73
CA GLN A 533 -12.40 18.02 -21.13
C GLN A 533 -12.23 19.51 -20.82
N ARG A 534 -13.34 20.27 -20.74
CA ARG A 534 -13.31 21.74 -20.52
C ARG A 534 -13.13 22.09 -19.05
N LEU A 535 -13.40 21.16 -18.16
CA LEU A 535 -13.39 21.36 -16.72
C LEU A 535 -11.97 21.24 -16.16
N ARG A 536 -11.70 22.05 -15.16
CA ARG A 536 -10.35 22.17 -14.57
C ARG A 536 -10.30 21.86 -13.10
N SER A 537 -11.44 21.60 -12.48
CA SER A 537 -11.52 21.16 -11.10
C SER A 537 -12.39 19.93 -10.92
N ARG A 538 -12.17 19.20 -9.81
CA ARG A 538 -13.01 18.05 -9.48
C ARG A 538 -14.40 18.46 -9.02
N GLU A 539 -14.54 19.65 -8.49
CA GLU A 539 -15.81 20.25 -8.11
C GLU A 539 -16.70 20.48 -9.34
N GLU A 540 -16.13 21.05 -10.41
CA GLU A 540 -16.83 21.22 -11.68
C GLU A 540 -17.26 19.87 -12.28
N LEU A 541 -16.41 18.81 -12.17
CA LEU A 541 -16.80 17.47 -12.57
C LEU A 541 -17.95 16.91 -11.73
N ALA A 542 -17.98 17.19 -10.43
CA ALA A 542 -19.08 16.76 -9.57
C ALA A 542 -20.40 17.47 -9.98
N VAL A 543 -20.35 18.78 -10.27
CA VAL A 543 -21.51 19.54 -10.79
C VAL A 543 -21.97 18.97 -12.13
N LEU A 544 -21.05 18.60 -13.04
CA LEU A 544 -21.39 17.94 -14.30
C LEU A 544 -22.09 16.61 -14.04
N GLY A 545 -21.70 15.85 -12.99
CA GLY A 545 -22.36 14.62 -12.57
C GLY A 545 -23.86 14.82 -12.26
N PHE A 546 -24.24 15.92 -11.63
CA PHE A 546 -25.65 16.30 -11.45
C PHE A 546 -26.33 16.59 -12.80
N GLY A 547 -25.65 17.31 -13.71
CA GLY A 547 -26.16 17.58 -15.04
C GLY A 547 -26.41 16.29 -15.83
N ILE A 548 -25.50 15.32 -15.72
CA ILE A 548 -25.64 13.98 -16.34
C ILE A 548 -26.84 13.23 -15.74
N SER A 549 -26.97 13.25 -14.43
CA SER A 549 -28.09 12.61 -13.70
C SER A 549 -29.44 13.15 -14.19
N LEU A 550 -29.57 14.48 -14.27
CA LEU A 550 -30.78 15.12 -14.78
C LEU A 550 -31.03 14.80 -16.26
N THR A 551 -29.97 14.68 -17.08
CA THR A 551 -30.07 14.31 -18.49
C THR A 551 -30.58 12.88 -18.63
N GLU A 552 -30.05 11.92 -17.89
CA GLU A 552 -30.48 10.52 -17.95
C GLU A 552 -31.96 10.37 -17.54
N GLY A 553 -32.36 10.94 -16.40
CA GLY A 553 -33.76 10.93 -15.97
C GLY A 553 -34.68 11.69 -16.90
N GLY A 554 -34.29 12.88 -17.35
CA GLY A 554 -35.08 13.74 -18.21
C GLY A 554 -35.28 13.18 -19.63
N VAL A 555 -34.22 12.64 -20.24
CA VAL A 555 -34.33 11.98 -21.58
C VAL A 555 -35.21 10.73 -21.48
N TYR A 556 -35.06 9.96 -20.37
CA TYR A 556 -35.94 8.80 -20.15
C TYR A 556 -37.41 9.22 -20.11
N LEU A 557 -37.74 10.22 -19.29
CA LEU A 557 -39.12 10.75 -19.20
C LEU A 557 -39.62 11.28 -20.54
N LEU A 558 -38.78 12.07 -21.25
CA LEU A 558 -39.14 12.60 -22.55
C LEU A 558 -39.48 11.48 -23.53
N LEU A 559 -38.66 10.43 -23.58
CA LEU A 559 -38.91 9.29 -24.47
C LEU A 559 -40.19 8.56 -24.08
N LYS A 560 -40.49 8.38 -22.84
CA LYS A 560 -41.73 7.75 -22.35
C LYS A 560 -42.96 8.59 -22.67
N VAL A 561 -42.85 9.92 -22.63
CA VAL A 561 -43.89 10.86 -23.07
C VAL A 561 -44.13 10.75 -24.59
N LEU A 562 -43.07 10.78 -25.39
CA LEU A 562 -43.14 10.66 -26.84
C LEU A 562 -43.72 9.33 -27.32
N LEU A 563 -43.46 8.26 -26.58
CA LEU A 563 -44.00 6.93 -26.87
C LEU A 563 -45.42 6.72 -26.31
N GLY A 564 -46.03 7.73 -25.71
CA GLY A 564 -47.38 7.66 -25.16
C GLY A 564 -47.54 6.79 -23.91
N THR A 565 -46.43 6.37 -23.27
CA THR A 565 -46.44 5.44 -22.13
C THR A 565 -46.33 6.13 -20.80
N ALA A 566 -46.12 7.45 -20.76
CA ALA A 566 -45.88 8.22 -19.53
C ALA A 566 -47.19 8.49 -18.73
N PHE A 567 -48.35 8.47 -19.39
CA PHE A 567 -49.62 8.86 -18.78
C PHE A 567 -50.60 7.67 -18.66
N THR A 568 -50.09 6.47 -18.49
CA THR A 568 -50.88 5.26 -18.22
C THR A 568 -51.20 5.10 -16.75
N SER A 569 -52.04 4.11 -16.38
CA SER A 569 -52.32 3.77 -14.98
C SER A 569 -51.07 3.43 -14.15
N THR A 570 -49.94 3.22 -14.81
CA THR A 570 -48.62 2.92 -14.19
C THR A 570 -47.64 4.10 -14.22
N SER A 571 -48.12 5.35 -14.38
CA SER A 571 -47.28 6.54 -14.49
C SER A 571 -46.28 6.71 -13.31
N HIS A 572 -46.72 6.33 -12.08
CA HIS A 572 -45.81 6.36 -10.92
C HIS A 572 -44.55 5.49 -11.07
N LEU A 573 -44.67 4.34 -11.76
CA LEU A 573 -43.53 3.48 -12.05
C LEU A 573 -42.55 4.13 -13.04
N VAL A 574 -43.09 4.87 -14.02
CA VAL A 574 -42.25 5.60 -14.99
C VAL A 574 -41.40 6.70 -14.30
N PHE A 575 -42.01 7.44 -13.37
CA PHE A 575 -41.26 8.42 -12.56
C PHE A 575 -40.25 7.78 -11.63
N GLN A 576 -40.60 6.63 -11.02
CA GLN A 576 -39.67 5.87 -10.21
C GLN A 576 -38.45 5.36 -11.02
N GLU A 577 -38.69 4.79 -12.21
CA GLU A 577 -37.63 4.33 -13.11
C GLU A 577 -36.74 5.50 -13.57
N ALA A 578 -37.31 6.65 -13.89
CA ALA A 578 -36.57 7.86 -14.25
C ALA A 578 -35.69 8.36 -13.09
N GLY A 579 -36.24 8.33 -11.88
CA GLY A 579 -35.50 8.67 -10.66
C GLY A 579 -34.34 7.72 -10.39
N LEU A 580 -34.56 6.42 -10.57
CA LEU A 580 -33.51 5.40 -10.42
C LEU A 580 -32.42 5.55 -11.48
N LEU A 581 -32.77 5.88 -12.74
CA LEU A 581 -31.80 6.16 -13.79
C LEU A 581 -30.99 7.42 -13.47
N ALA A 582 -31.64 8.49 -13.01
CA ALA A 582 -30.97 9.70 -12.57
C ALA A 582 -29.99 9.41 -11.43
N LEU A 583 -30.42 8.66 -10.42
CA LEU A 583 -29.55 8.22 -9.30
C LEU A 583 -28.39 7.35 -9.78
N SER A 584 -28.63 6.48 -10.77
CA SER A 584 -27.60 5.67 -11.41
C SER A 584 -26.54 6.55 -12.08
N GLY A 585 -26.97 7.53 -12.89
CA GLY A 585 -26.10 8.47 -13.56
C GLY A 585 -25.24 9.26 -12.56
N LEU A 586 -25.83 9.72 -11.45
CA LEU A 586 -25.09 10.36 -10.37
C LEU A 586 -24.10 9.40 -9.69
N GLY A 587 -24.56 8.20 -9.34
CA GLY A 587 -23.72 7.19 -8.68
C GLY A 587 -22.49 6.82 -9.51
N TRP A 588 -22.67 6.54 -10.80
CA TRP A 588 -21.56 6.25 -11.70
C TRP A 588 -20.67 7.47 -11.99
N SER A 589 -21.20 8.68 -11.94
CA SER A 589 -20.40 9.92 -12.01
C SER A 589 -19.50 10.06 -10.76
N ILE A 590 -20.01 9.76 -9.57
CA ILE A 590 -19.23 9.73 -8.32
C ILE A 590 -18.14 8.65 -8.39
N VAL A 591 -18.47 7.46 -8.88
CA VAL A 591 -17.49 6.39 -9.08
C VAL A 591 -16.40 6.82 -10.06
N ALA A 592 -16.76 7.45 -11.19
CA ALA A 592 -15.80 7.97 -12.16
C ALA A 592 -14.87 9.02 -11.54
N LEU A 593 -15.43 9.95 -10.77
CA LEU A 593 -14.65 10.99 -10.06
C LEU A 593 -13.65 10.37 -9.07
N GLY A 594 -14.09 9.38 -8.28
CA GLY A 594 -13.23 8.69 -7.33
C GLY A 594 -12.17 7.82 -8.00
N LEU A 595 -12.49 7.19 -9.13
CA LEU A 595 -11.59 6.28 -9.85
C LEU A 595 -10.57 7.03 -10.74
N SER A 596 -10.94 8.24 -11.25
CA SER A 596 -10.11 9.03 -12.16
C SER A 596 -8.66 9.20 -11.70
N PRO A 597 -8.33 9.63 -10.46
CA PRO A 597 -6.94 9.83 -10.06
C PRO A 597 -6.12 8.55 -10.03
N TYR A 598 -6.76 7.42 -9.75
CA TYR A 598 -6.08 6.11 -9.78
C TYR A 598 -5.80 5.66 -11.21
N LEU A 599 -6.75 5.84 -12.13
CA LEU A 599 -6.57 5.55 -13.55
C LEU A 599 -5.53 6.48 -14.17
N GLU A 600 -5.57 7.78 -13.87
CA GLU A 600 -4.57 8.76 -14.29
C GLU A 600 -3.15 8.34 -13.87
N LYS A 601 -3.00 7.84 -12.65
CA LYS A 601 -1.71 7.36 -12.15
C LYS A 601 -1.30 6.02 -12.77
N LEU A 602 -2.24 5.07 -12.86
CA LEU A 602 -1.99 3.72 -13.37
C LEU A 602 -1.63 3.72 -14.86
N PHE A 603 -2.34 4.52 -15.67
CA PHE A 603 -2.16 4.58 -17.12
C PHE A 603 -1.28 5.76 -17.55
N ASP A 604 -0.69 6.48 -16.60
CA ASP A 604 0.15 7.67 -16.85
C ASP A 604 -0.54 8.68 -17.77
N LEU A 605 -1.78 9.03 -17.45
CA LEU A 605 -2.60 9.96 -18.22
C LEU A 605 -2.38 11.39 -17.72
N VAL A 606 -2.49 12.33 -18.66
CA VAL A 606 -2.32 13.76 -18.39
C VAL A 606 -3.63 14.47 -18.73
N THR A 607 -4.45 14.70 -17.70
CA THR A 607 -5.72 15.44 -17.84
C THR A 607 -5.54 16.90 -17.48
N PRO A 608 -6.41 17.82 -17.96
CA PRO A 608 -6.38 19.22 -17.54
C PRO A 608 -6.46 19.39 -16.02
N ILE A 609 -7.29 18.59 -15.35
CA ILE A 609 -7.44 18.61 -13.89
C ILE A 609 -6.14 18.18 -13.21
N ARG A 610 -5.54 17.08 -13.67
CA ARG A 610 -4.26 16.60 -13.11
C ARG A 610 -3.13 17.62 -13.31
N LEU A 611 -3.09 18.28 -14.48
CA LEU A 611 -2.12 19.35 -14.74
C LEU A 611 -2.33 20.56 -13.81
N ALA A 612 -3.58 21.01 -13.63
CA ALA A 612 -3.90 22.09 -12.70
C ALA A 612 -3.51 21.73 -11.26
N GLU A 613 -3.79 20.50 -10.82
CA GLU A 613 -3.36 20.00 -9.50
C GLU A 613 -1.83 19.96 -9.37
N LEU A 614 -1.11 19.53 -10.41
CA LEU A 614 0.36 19.47 -10.42
C LEU A 614 0.98 20.87 -10.44
N ALA A 615 0.34 21.84 -11.10
CA ALA A 615 0.79 23.23 -11.14
C ALA A 615 0.53 24.01 -9.84
N SER A 616 -0.10 23.39 -8.83
CA SER A 616 -0.30 24.02 -7.53
C SER A 616 1.01 24.19 -6.75
N PRO A 617 1.37 25.39 -6.28
CA PRO A 617 2.55 25.62 -5.45
C PRO A 617 2.56 24.83 -4.14
N ASN A 618 1.37 24.37 -3.71
CA ASN A 618 1.21 23.58 -2.49
C ASN A 618 1.66 22.12 -2.61
N ARG A 619 2.04 21.66 -3.80
CA ARG A 619 2.59 20.30 -3.99
C ARG A 619 3.89 20.12 -3.21
N PRO A 620 4.08 18.95 -2.56
CA PRO A 620 5.22 18.71 -1.67
C PRO A 620 6.58 19.00 -2.32
N LEU A 621 6.76 18.62 -3.60
CA LEU A 621 8.01 18.82 -4.31
C LEU A 621 8.24 20.30 -4.64
N LEU A 622 7.21 21.06 -5.00
CA LEU A 622 7.30 22.50 -5.26
C LEU A 622 7.49 23.31 -3.97
N LYS A 623 6.86 22.90 -2.86
CA LYS A 623 7.14 23.49 -1.54
C LYS A 623 8.61 23.31 -1.14
N ARG A 624 9.15 22.12 -1.36
CA ARG A 624 10.57 21.87 -1.11
C ARG A 624 11.45 22.77 -1.98
N LEU A 625 11.14 22.87 -3.29
CA LEU A 625 11.86 23.75 -4.20
C LEU A 625 11.84 25.20 -3.71
N ALA A 626 10.67 25.70 -3.29
CA ALA A 626 10.54 27.06 -2.78
C ALA A 626 11.32 27.30 -1.48
N THR A 627 11.55 26.28 -0.66
CA THR A 627 12.27 26.37 0.62
C THR A 627 13.77 26.14 0.44
N GLU A 628 14.14 25.07 -0.32
CA GLU A 628 15.55 24.63 -0.45
C GLU A 628 16.30 25.41 -1.54
N ALA A 629 15.60 25.88 -2.59
CA ALA A 629 16.18 26.65 -3.71
C ALA A 629 15.25 27.81 -4.14
N PRO A 630 15.06 28.83 -3.30
CA PRO A 630 14.09 29.89 -3.54
C PRO A 630 14.39 30.72 -4.82
N GLY A 631 15.64 30.93 -5.16
CA GLY A 631 16.03 31.58 -6.40
C GLY A 631 15.60 30.79 -7.63
N THR A 632 15.82 29.49 -7.62
CA THR A 632 15.34 28.58 -8.69
C THR A 632 13.81 28.60 -8.78
N PHE A 633 13.12 28.60 -7.66
CA PHE A 633 11.65 28.67 -7.68
C PHE A 633 11.12 29.96 -8.32
N GLN A 634 11.74 31.12 -8.00
CA GLN A 634 11.39 32.42 -8.62
C GLN A 634 11.70 32.44 -10.11
N HIS A 635 12.87 31.94 -10.51
CA HIS A 635 13.24 31.75 -11.90
C HIS A 635 12.20 30.92 -12.65
N THR A 636 11.84 29.76 -12.11
CA THR A 636 10.86 28.85 -12.68
C THR A 636 9.50 29.51 -12.92
N LEU A 637 9.02 30.38 -12.00
CA LEU A 637 7.78 31.12 -12.17
C LEU A 637 7.82 32.12 -13.33
N PHE A 638 8.97 32.79 -13.53
CA PHE A 638 9.11 33.72 -14.65
C PHE A 638 9.23 32.98 -15.98
N VAL A 639 10.02 31.89 -16.04
CA VAL A 639 10.06 31.01 -17.21
C VAL A 639 8.67 30.50 -17.57
N ALA A 640 7.89 30.07 -16.55
CA ALA A 640 6.50 29.63 -16.77
C ALA A 640 5.63 30.72 -17.42
N THR A 641 5.77 31.97 -16.97
CA THR A 641 5.00 33.09 -17.54
C THR A 641 5.34 33.34 -19.02
N LEU A 642 6.64 33.29 -19.37
CA LEU A 642 7.10 33.39 -20.77
C LEU A 642 6.57 32.23 -21.62
N ALA A 643 6.76 31.01 -21.12
CA ALA A 643 6.40 29.79 -21.84
C ALA A 643 4.88 29.66 -22.04
N GLU A 644 4.07 29.96 -21.04
CA GLU A 644 2.59 29.96 -21.11
C GLU A 644 2.08 30.95 -22.19
N ALA A 645 2.64 32.16 -22.22
CA ALA A 645 2.27 33.15 -23.21
C ALA A 645 2.56 32.68 -24.66
N ALA A 646 3.73 32.06 -24.87
CA ALA A 646 4.09 31.50 -26.16
C ALA A 646 3.22 30.29 -26.52
N ALA A 647 3.01 29.37 -25.57
CA ALA A 647 2.17 28.20 -25.77
C ALA A 647 0.73 28.56 -26.16
N LYS A 648 0.16 29.60 -25.55
CA LYS A 648 -1.19 30.11 -25.86
C LYS A 648 -1.29 30.59 -27.31
N GLU A 649 -0.34 31.40 -27.75
CA GLU A 649 -0.32 31.94 -29.12
C GLU A 649 -0.04 30.88 -30.17
N LEU A 650 0.76 29.90 -29.84
CA LEU A 650 1.09 28.78 -30.73
C LEU A 650 0.07 27.63 -30.66
N LYS A 651 -1.00 27.80 -29.87
CA LYS A 651 -2.06 26.79 -29.68
C LYS A 651 -1.51 25.44 -29.19
N CYS A 652 -0.48 25.46 -28.38
CA CYS A 652 0.07 24.33 -27.66
C CYS A 652 -0.71 24.07 -26.36
N ASN A 653 -0.40 22.98 -25.66
CA ASN A 653 -1.04 22.65 -24.38
C ASN A 653 -0.47 23.54 -23.24
N VAL A 654 -1.16 24.65 -22.98
CA VAL A 654 -0.74 25.67 -21.98
C VAL A 654 -0.60 25.07 -20.57
N GLU A 655 -1.54 24.21 -20.18
CA GLU A 655 -1.55 23.59 -18.86
C GLU A 655 -0.34 22.64 -18.70
N LEU A 656 0.00 21.89 -19.76
CA LEU A 656 1.17 21.02 -19.76
C LEU A 656 2.47 21.83 -19.68
N VAL A 657 2.56 22.91 -20.46
CA VAL A 657 3.71 23.83 -20.41
C VAL A 657 3.88 24.40 -19.02
N ARG A 658 2.81 24.91 -18.41
CA ARG A 658 2.82 25.45 -17.05
C ARG A 658 3.31 24.43 -16.05
N ALA A 659 2.64 23.27 -16.01
CA ALA A 659 2.99 22.22 -15.07
C ALA A 659 4.43 21.70 -15.30
N GLY A 660 4.83 21.45 -16.56
CA GLY A 660 6.16 20.99 -16.90
C GLY A 660 7.25 21.99 -16.50
N THR A 661 7.03 23.27 -16.76
CA THR A 661 7.96 24.34 -16.38
C THR A 661 8.18 24.41 -14.87
N LEU A 662 7.12 24.23 -14.06
CA LEU A 662 7.27 24.27 -12.60
C LEU A 662 8.19 23.18 -12.04
N TYR A 663 8.41 22.11 -12.79
CA TYR A 663 9.25 20.97 -12.36
C TYR A 663 10.57 20.83 -13.12
N HIS A 664 10.83 21.64 -14.19
CA HIS A 664 11.99 21.42 -15.06
C HIS A 664 13.32 21.47 -14.31
N ASP A 665 13.42 22.30 -13.32
CA ASP A 665 14.62 22.60 -12.54
C ASP A 665 14.60 22.07 -11.10
N VAL A 666 13.68 21.19 -10.73
CA VAL A 666 13.61 20.63 -9.35
C VAL A 666 14.88 19.95 -8.91
N GLY A 667 15.70 19.50 -9.86
CA GLY A 667 16.97 18.85 -9.58
C GLY A 667 18.06 19.76 -9.02
N LYS A 668 17.94 21.08 -9.17
CA LYS A 668 18.88 22.06 -8.59
C LYS A 668 18.89 22.01 -7.04
N MET A 669 17.86 21.41 -6.42
CA MET A 669 17.87 21.12 -4.98
C MET A 669 18.97 20.14 -4.54
N HIS A 670 19.67 19.45 -5.48
CA HIS A 670 20.77 18.56 -5.11
C HIS A 670 21.99 19.34 -4.57
N ASP A 671 22.20 20.56 -5.08
CA ASP A 671 23.21 21.52 -4.62
C ASP A 671 22.77 22.95 -4.97
N PRO A 672 21.86 23.57 -4.19
CA PRO A 672 21.27 24.86 -4.52
C PRO A 672 22.33 25.98 -4.71
N MET A 673 23.40 25.98 -3.92
CA MET A 673 24.46 26.98 -4.00
C MET A 673 25.36 26.81 -5.25
N GLY A 674 25.28 25.68 -5.94
CA GLY A 674 25.90 25.48 -7.26
C GLY A 674 25.20 26.25 -8.39
N PHE A 675 24.10 26.95 -8.13
CA PHE A 675 23.34 27.73 -9.12
C PHE A 675 23.22 29.17 -8.70
N ILE A 676 23.62 30.09 -9.63
CA ILE A 676 23.83 31.52 -9.36
C ILE A 676 22.58 32.21 -8.78
N GLU A 677 21.40 31.78 -9.20
CA GLU A 677 20.12 32.35 -8.75
C GLU A 677 19.84 32.10 -7.25
N ASN A 678 20.51 31.14 -6.64
CA ASN A 678 20.37 30.84 -5.20
C ASN A 678 21.48 31.44 -4.33
N GLN A 679 22.54 32.00 -4.93
CA GLN A 679 23.70 32.54 -4.20
C GLN A 679 23.42 33.93 -3.59
N MET A 680 22.29 34.57 -3.91
CA MET A 680 21.82 35.84 -3.34
C MET A 680 22.86 36.98 -3.38
N GLY A 681 23.70 37.01 -4.40
CA GLY A 681 24.79 38.00 -4.51
C GLY A 681 26.02 37.68 -3.68
N GLY A 682 26.10 36.52 -3.07
CA GLY A 682 27.30 35.98 -2.42
C GLY A 682 28.40 35.56 -3.39
N PRO A 683 29.58 35.15 -2.91
CA PRO A 683 30.67 34.67 -3.75
C PRO A 683 30.25 33.43 -4.54
N ASN A 684 30.70 33.36 -5.80
CA ASN A 684 30.37 32.22 -6.67
C ASN A 684 31.08 30.95 -6.20
N LYS A 685 30.34 29.95 -5.77
CA LYS A 685 30.84 28.66 -5.30
C LYS A 685 31.84 28.01 -6.29
N HIS A 686 31.57 28.14 -7.60
CA HIS A 686 32.45 27.57 -8.65
C HIS A 686 33.81 28.25 -8.75
N GLU A 687 33.89 29.51 -8.34
CA GLU A 687 35.11 30.30 -8.37
C GLU A 687 35.88 30.29 -7.05
N THR A 688 35.16 30.14 -5.93
CA THR A 688 35.76 30.25 -4.59
C THR A 688 36.10 28.91 -3.94
N GLU A 689 35.26 27.90 -4.16
CA GLU A 689 35.38 26.59 -3.49
C GLU A 689 35.85 25.49 -4.46
N ILE A 690 35.32 25.46 -5.69
CA ILE A 690 35.50 24.34 -6.61
C ILE A 690 36.75 24.59 -7.51
N ASN A 691 36.84 25.74 -8.14
CA ASN A 691 37.93 26.15 -9.04
C ASN A 691 38.33 25.13 -10.12
N ASP A 692 37.40 24.21 -10.48
CA ASP A 692 37.59 23.19 -11.51
C ASP A 692 36.36 23.19 -12.45
N PRO A 693 36.59 23.49 -13.75
CA PRO A 693 35.47 23.57 -14.70
C PRO A 693 34.82 22.23 -15.01
N TRP A 694 35.53 21.08 -14.90
CA TRP A 694 34.93 19.75 -15.09
C TRP A 694 34.00 19.40 -13.94
N ILE A 695 34.46 19.58 -12.69
CA ILE A 695 33.64 19.36 -11.50
C ILE A 695 32.44 20.30 -11.52
N SER A 696 32.62 21.54 -11.89
CA SER A 696 31.57 22.54 -12.03
C SER A 696 30.54 22.14 -13.08
N ALA A 697 30.98 21.68 -14.26
CA ALA A 697 30.11 21.20 -15.31
C ALA A 697 29.30 19.95 -14.86
N ASP A 698 29.93 19.05 -14.10
CA ASP A 698 29.25 17.87 -13.57
C ASP A 698 28.17 18.22 -12.52
N ILE A 699 28.42 19.20 -11.65
CA ILE A 699 27.41 19.73 -10.72
C ILE A 699 26.23 20.28 -11.51
N ILE A 700 26.49 21.07 -12.54
CA ILE A 700 25.44 21.64 -13.39
C ILE A 700 24.67 20.54 -14.12
N LYS A 701 25.34 19.57 -14.78
CA LYS A 701 24.69 18.46 -15.48
C LYS A 701 23.84 17.60 -14.55
N LYS A 702 24.30 17.40 -13.30
CA LYS A 702 23.67 16.53 -12.32
C LYS A 702 22.23 16.95 -11.96
N HIS A 703 21.85 18.23 -12.13
CA HIS A 703 20.46 18.63 -11.84
C HIS A 703 19.44 17.88 -12.69
N VAL A 704 19.79 17.49 -13.92
CA VAL A 704 18.91 16.74 -14.81
C VAL A 704 18.64 15.34 -14.25
N SER A 705 19.70 14.59 -13.93
CA SER A 705 19.58 13.23 -13.39
C SER A 705 18.94 13.21 -11.99
N ALA A 706 19.33 14.16 -11.13
CA ALA A 706 18.72 14.34 -9.80
C ALA A 706 17.25 14.74 -9.90
N GLY A 707 16.91 15.65 -10.82
CA GLY A 707 15.54 16.07 -11.08
C GLY A 707 14.65 14.91 -11.54
N LEU A 708 15.12 14.09 -12.48
CA LEU A 708 14.42 12.88 -12.90
C LEU A 708 14.22 11.89 -11.74
N ALA A 709 15.22 11.70 -10.88
CA ALA A 709 15.09 10.85 -9.71
C ALA A 709 14.02 11.37 -8.73
N MET A 710 14.00 12.69 -8.47
CA MET A 710 12.98 13.34 -7.64
C MET A 710 11.58 13.24 -8.27
N ALA A 711 11.46 13.49 -9.58
CA ALA A 711 10.21 13.40 -10.32
C ALA A 711 9.60 11.98 -10.26
N ARG A 712 10.44 10.95 -10.44
CA ARG A 712 10.04 9.53 -10.32
C ARG A 712 9.62 9.19 -8.89
N LYS A 713 10.36 9.65 -7.89
CA LYS A 713 10.03 9.45 -6.46
C LYS A 713 8.66 10.04 -6.11
N HIS A 714 8.33 11.18 -6.69
CA HIS A 714 7.03 11.84 -6.50
C HIS A 714 5.94 11.40 -7.50
N SER A 715 6.20 10.36 -8.30
CA SER A 715 5.27 9.79 -9.28
C SER A 715 4.68 10.85 -10.24
N LEU A 716 5.53 11.78 -10.70
CA LEU A 716 5.13 12.73 -11.74
C LEU A 716 4.88 11.99 -13.05
N PRO A 717 3.92 12.43 -13.89
CA PRO A 717 3.69 11.86 -15.21
C PRO A 717 4.94 11.93 -16.09
N THR A 718 5.10 10.95 -16.99
CA THR A 718 6.23 10.95 -17.96
C THR A 718 6.26 12.19 -18.82
N ALA A 719 5.09 12.73 -19.20
CA ALA A 719 4.99 13.98 -19.94
C ALA A 719 5.55 15.19 -19.17
N ILE A 720 5.47 15.21 -17.83
CA ILE A 720 6.09 16.24 -16.99
C ILE A 720 7.57 15.95 -16.79
N GLN A 721 7.95 14.68 -16.61
CA GLN A 721 9.34 14.28 -16.46
C GLN A 721 10.18 14.65 -17.70
N ALA A 722 9.59 14.65 -18.91
CA ALA A 722 10.25 15.00 -20.16
C ALA A 722 10.83 16.43 -20.15
N PHE A 723 10.17 17.38 -19.48
CA PHE A 723 10.66 18.76 -19.38
C PHE A 723 12.03 18.87 -18.67
N ILE A 724 12.38 17.91 -17.80
CA ILE A 724 13.61 17.95 -17.01
C ILE A 724 14.86 17.75 -17.89
N PRO A 725 14.98 16.72 -18.75
CA PRO A 725 16.12 16.62 -19.65
C PRO A 725 15.98 17.49 -20.90
N GLU A 726 14.75 17.64 -21.44
CA GLU A 726 14.54 18.27 -22.73
C GLU A 726 14.70 19.80 -22.70
N HIS A 727 14.57 20.48 -21.52
CA HIS A 727 14.83 21.92 -21.46
C HIS A 727 16.30 22.27 -21.62
N GLN A 728 17.20 21.35 -21.32
CA GLN A 728 18.65 21.50 -21.55
C GLN A 728 19.09 20.84 -22.86
N GLY A 729 18.36 19.83 -23.35
CA GLY A 729 18.71 19.11 -24.57
C GLY A 729 20.14 18.57 -24.55
N THR A 730 20.90 18.88 -25.60
CA THR A 730 22.35 18.56 -25.73
C THR A 730 23.20 19.82 -25.71
N MET A 731 22.69 20.89 -25.10
CA MET A 731 23.41 22.18 -25.07
C MET A 731 24.77 22.08 -24.36
N GLN A 732 25.69 22.90 -24.83
CA GLN A 732 27.02 23.04 -24.20
C GLN A 732 26.94 24.00 -23.00
N ILE A 733 27.60 23.63 -21.89
CA ILE A 733 27.82 24.50 -20.74
C ILE A 733 29.00 25.44 -21.08
N ALA A 734 28.70 26.42 -21.92
CA ALA A 734 29.74 27.24 -22.61
C ALA A 734 30.70 27.95 -21.65
N TYR A 735 30.23 28.40 -20.47
CA TYR A 735 31.09 29.10 -19.49
C TYR A 735 32.22 28.21 -19.00
N PHE A 736 31.92 27.03 -18.51
CA PHE A 736 32.96 26.12 -18.00
C PHE A 736 33.77 25.48 -19.12
N TYR A 737 33.18 25.26 -20.28
CA TYR A 737 33.89 24.83 -21.46
C TYR A 737 34.98 25.86 -21.86
N HIS A 738 34.64 27.17 -21.86
CA HIS A 738 35.58 28.23 -22.13
C HIS A 738 36.66 28.33 -21.07
N GLN A 739 36.34 28.19 -19.79
CA GLN A 739 37.35 28.13 -18.71
C GLN A 739 38.32 26.95 -18.90
N ALA A 740 37.77 25.75 -19.21
CA ALA A 740 38.62 24.59 -19.53
C ALA A 740 39.56 24.85 -20.72
N GLN A 741 39.06 25.53 -21.76
CA GLN A 741 39.86 25.92 -22.90
C GLN A 741 40.98 26.91 -22.52
N GLN A 742 40.74 27.83 -21.59
CA GLN A 742 41.76 28.72 -21.08
C GLN A 742 42.83 27.96 -20.30
N LEU A 743 42.41 27.07 -19.40
CA LEU A 743 43.35 26.21 -18.64
C LEU A 743 44.20 25.30 -19.54
N ALA A 744 43.60 24.80 -20.63
CA ALA A 744 44.33 23.96 -21.58
C ALA A 744 45.32 24.75 -22.42
N LYS A 745 45.19 26.08 -22.60
CA LYS A 745 46.23 26.94 -23.21
C LYS A 745 47.44 27.05 -22.30
N ASP A 746 47.19 27.09 -20.98
CA ASP A 746 48.29 27.19 -20.01
C ASP A 746 48.91 25.81 -19.69
N ASN A 747 48.16 24.72 -19.94
CA ASN A 747 48.60 23.34 -19.74
C ASN A 747 48.25 22.46 -20.96
N PRO A 748 49.11 22.33 -21.97
CA PRO A 748 48.84 21.60 -23.22
C PRO A 748 48.59 20.09 -23.04
N THR A 749 48.84 19.52 -21.87
CA THR A 749 48.56 18.10 -21.60
C THR A 749 47.12 17.82 -21.29
N LEU A 750 46.31 18.84 -21.00
CA LEU A 750 44.87 18.71 -20.72
C LEU A 750 44.11 18.48 -22.03
N GLN A 751 43.49 17.31 -22.15
CA GLN A 751 42.56 16.99 -23.24
C GLN A 751 41.16 17.40 -22.87
N ILE A 752 40.58 18.34 -23.63
CA ILE A 752 39.20 18.76 -23.45
C ILE A 752 38.31 17.93 -24.39
N LYS A 753 37.36 17.24 -23.84
CA LYS A 753 36.31 16.57 -24.62
C LYS A 753 35.05 17.43 -24.58
N ASP A 754 34.48 17.75 -25.73
CA ASP A 754 33.22 18.52 -25.82
C ASP A 754 32.08 17.85 -25.05
N GLU A 755 32.07 16.50 -25.04
CA GLU A 755 31.07 15.68 -24.32
C GLU A 755 31.07 15.93 -22.80
N ASP A 756 32.20 16.25 -22.18
CA ASP A 756 32.30 16.53 -20.74
C ASP A 756 31.48 17.76 -20.35
N PHE A 757 31.33 18.70 -21.28
CA PHE A 757 30.67 19.98 -21.10
C PHE A 757 29.31 20.07 -21.81
N ARG A 758 28.76 18.95 -22.32
CA ARG A 758 27.40 18.89 -22.89
C ARG A 758 26.44 18.11 -22.03
N TYR A 759 25.16 18.50 -22.07
CA TYR A 759 24.10 17.71 -21.53
C TYR A 759 23.86 16.47 -22.38
N GLU A 760 23.36 15.39 -21.74
CA GLU A 760 23.19 14.09 -22.39
C GLU A 760 21.93 14.02 -23.29
N GLY A 761 21.05 15.02 -23.22
CA GLY A 761 19.80 15.03 -23.95
C GLY A 761 18.68 14.23 -23.29
N PRO A 762 17.63 13.94 -24.02
CA PRO A 762 17.38 14.25 -25.46
C PRO A 762 17.11 15.73 -25.74
N THR A 763 17.21 16.13 -27.00
CA THR A 763 16.66 17.39 -27.48
C THR A 763 15.15 17.41 -27.31
N PRO A 764 14.49 18.59 -27.28
CA PRO A 764 13.05 18.70 -27.18
C PRO A 764 12.31 17.83 -28.18
N GLN A 765 11.42 16.96 -27.69
CA GLN A 765 10.63 16.02 -28.49
C GLN A 765 9.19 16.51 -28.74
N SER A 766 8.85 17.68 -28.17
CA SER A 766 7.55 18.31 -28.37
C SER A 766 7.68 19.83 -28.48
N ARG A 767 6.65 20.46 -29.02
CA ARG A 767 6.60 21.93 -29.09
C ARG A 767 6.58 22.55 -27.70
N GLU A 768 5.93 21.89 -26.76
CA GLU A 768 5.80 22.30 -25.37
C GLU A 768 7.16 22.36 -24.67
N THR A 769 7.96 21.30 -24.77
CA THR A 769 9.29 21.25 -24.13
C THR A 769 10.26 22.19 -24.81
N ALA A 770 10.18 22.37 -26.14
CA ALA A 770 10.97 23.33 -26.89
C ALA A 770 10.67 24.78 -26.49
N ILE A 771 9.38 25.12 -26.28
CA ILE A 771 9.01 26.46 -25.79
C ILE A 771 9.66 26.73 -24.45
N VAL A 772 9.69 25.72 -23.54
CA VAL A 772 10.32 25.88 -22.23
C VAL A 772 11.83 26.02 -22.35
N MET A 773 12.51 25.23 -23.18
CA MET A 773 13.94 25.41 -23.48
C MET A 773 14.26 26.85 -23.93
N LEU A 774 13.42 27.41 -24.82
CA LEU A 774 13.64 28.76 -25.33
C LEU A 774 13.36 29.82 -24.28
N ALA A 775 12.31 29.63 -23.47
CA ALA A 775 11.93 30.55 -22.38
C ALA A 775 13.01 30.55 -21.28
N ASP A 776 13.51 29.39 -20.89
CA ASP A 776 14.60 29.21 -19.94
C ASP A 776 15.88 29.89 -20.42
N SER A 777 16.27 29.63 -21.68
CA SER A 777 17.45 30.26 -22.29
C SER A 777 17.37 31.79 -22.36
N CYS A 778 16.17 32.36 -22.46
CA CYS A 778 15.99 33.81 -22.55
C CYS A 778 15.76 34.49 -21.18
N GLU A 779 15.34 33.73 -20.14
CA GLU A 779 14.99 34.31 -18.85
C GLU A 779 16.14 35.10 -18.22
N ALA A 780 17.30 34.47 -18.05
CA ALA A 780 18.46 35.11 -17.43
C ALA A 780 18.92 36.36 -18.20
N ALA A 781 18.89 36.28 -19.55
CA ALA A 781 19.24 37.38 -20.41
C ALA A 781 18.24 38.56 -20.30
N LEU A 782 16.94 38.26 -20.31
CA LEU A 782 15.89 39.24 -20.15
C LEU A 782 15.90 39.89 -18.76
N ARG A 783 16.19 39.13 -17.71
CA ARG A 783 16.28 39.63 -16.32
C ARG A 783 17.44 40.60 -16.15
N SER A 784 18.55 40.40 -16.85
CA SER A 784 19.71 41.28 -16.78
C SER A 784 19.49 42.68 -17.44
N LEU A 785 18.46 42.81 -18.29
CA LEU A 785 18.13 44.02 -19.04
C LEU A 785 17.22 44.95 -18.23
N ARG A 786 17.74 45.73 -17.25
CA ARG A 786 16.92 46.60 -16.41
C ARG A 786 16.39 47.86 -17.11
N ASP A 787 17.15 48.44 -18.03
CA ASP A 787 16.87 49.70 -18.72
C ASP A 787 17.02 49.63 -20.24
N ALA A 788 16.84 48.44 -20.85
CA ALA A 788 16.99 48.26 -22.28
C ALA A 788 15.71 48.65 -23.04
N THR A 789 15.91 49.09 -24.27
CA THR A 789 14.79 49.33 -25.19
C THR A 789 14.23 47.96 -25.66
N PRO A 790 12.93 47.91 -26.05
CA PRO A 790 12.33 46.71 -26.59
C PRO A 790 13.09 46.12 -27.78
N GLU A 791 13.69 46.97 -28.61
CA GLU A 791 14.48 46.54 -29.76
C GLU A 791 15.77 45.82 -29.33
N LYS A 792 16.44 46.28 -28.27
CA LYS A 792 17.65 45.61 -27.72
C LYS A 792 17.24 44.25 -27.13
N ALA A 793 16.15 44.17 -26.40
CA ALA A 793 15.61 42.93 -25.86
C ALA A 793 15.25 41.96 -26.98
N LEU A 794 14.55 42.41 -28.03
CA LEU A 794 14.21 41.59 -29.17
C LEU A 794 15.41 41.04 -29.93
N ASN A 795 16.42 41.89 -30.14
CA ASN A 795 17.67 41.47 -30.77
C ASN A 795 18.41 40.42 -29.95
N MET A 796 18.47 40.58 -28.64
CA MET A 796 19.08 39.60 -27.72
C MET A 796 18.33 38.26 -27.77
N VAL A 797 17.02 38.28 -27.61
CA VAL A 797 16.19 37.08 -27.69
C VAL A 797 16.35 36.39 -29.03
N ASN A 798 16.26 37.12 -30.14
CA ASN A 798 16.45 36.57 -31.47
C ASN A 798 17.83 35.90 -31.64
N ASN A 799 18.87 36.45 -31.06
CA ASN A 799 20.23 35.86 -31.12
C ASN A 799 20.27 34.54 -30.36
N ILE A 800 19.65 34.48 -29.17
CA ILE A 800 19.57 33.27 -28.37
C ILE A 800 18.77 32.19 -29.13
N LEU A 801 17.59 32.54 -29.65
CA LEU A 801 16.75 31.61 -30.40
C LEU A 801 17.45 31.08 -31.63
N ARG A 802 18.13 31.94 -32.39
CA ARG A 802 18.96 31.55 -33.57
C ARG A 802 20.11 30.62 -33.18
N ALA A 803 20.77 30.83 -32.02
CA ALA A 803 21.82 29.97 -31.53
C ALA A 803 21.28 28.57 -31.25
N ARG A 804 20.13 28.43 -30.58
CA ARG A 804 19.45 27.13 -30.30
C ARG A 804 19.04 26.43 -31.60
N TRP A 805 18.56 27.18 -32.59
CA TRP A 805 18.25 26.65 -33.92
C TRP A 805 19.46 26.13 -34.64
N LYS A 806 20.58 26.86 -34.65
CA LYS A 806 21.85 26.47 -35.28
C LYS A 806 22.54 25.30 -34.64
N ASP A 807 22.33 25.10 -33.32
CA ASP A 807 22.83 23.98 -32.53
C ASP A 807 21.93 22.75 -32.62
N ASP A 808 21.00 22.71 -33.59
CA ASP A 808 20.09 21.61 -33.90
C ASP A 808 19.21 21.15 -32.72
N GLN A 809 19.08 21.99 -31.68
CA GLN A 809 18.31 21.64 -30.48
C GLN A 809 16.80 21.45 -30.71
N LEU A 810 16.29 21.99 -31.83
CA LEU A 810 14.85 22.05 -32.10
C LEU A 810 14.39 21.12 -33.23
N LEU A 811 15.25 20.26 -33.76
CA LEU A 811 14.97 19.40 -34.91
C LEU A 811 13.76 18.49 -34.68
N ASP A 812 13.68 17.88 -33.50
CA ASP A 812 12.65 16.90 -33.14
C ASP A 812 11.41 17.53 -32.51
N SER A 813 11.44 18.84 -32.26
CA SER A 813 10.42 19.55 -31.50
C SER A 813 9.09 19.79 -32.24
N GLY A 814 9.15 19.81 -33.58
CA GLY A 814 8.01 20.21 -34.41
C GLY A 814 7.74 21.73 -34.47
N LEU A 815 8.64 22.58 -33.88
CA LEU A 815 8.59 24.02 -34.07
C LEU A 815 9.10 24.40 -35.47
N THR A 816 8.49 25.41 -36.05
CA THR A 816 8.91 25.94 -37.34
C THR A 816 9.74 27.22 -37.18
N ARG A 817 10.54 27.54 -38.19
CA ARG A 817 11.38 28.75 -38.18
C ARG A 817 10.56 30.05 -38.14
N GLN A 818 9.32 30.03 -38.71
CA GLN A 818 8.42 31.18 -38.63
C GLN A 818 7.88 31.43 -37.22
N GLU A 819 7.67 30.36 -36.47
CA GLU A 819 7.19 30.48 -35.09
C GLU A 819 8.25 31.05 -34.12
N MET A 820 9.52 30.91 -34.45
CA MET A 820 10.62 31.49 -33.65
C MET A 820 10.52 33.01 -33.52
N SER A 821 10.21 33.70 -34.62
CA SER A 821 10.03 35.17 -34.57
C SER A 821 8.85 35.58 -33.69
N LYS A 822 7.77 34.82 -33.76
CA LYS A 822 6.59 35.06 -32.91
C LYS A 822 6.92 34.83 -31.43
N ILE A 823 7.65 33.75 -31.13
CA ILE A 823 8.08 33.47 -29.75
C ILE A 823 8.95 34.62 -29.21
N ALA A 824 9.89 35.14 -30.00
CA ALA A 824 10.72 36.27 -29.60
C ALA A 824 9.89 37.51 -29.24
N GLU A 825 8.95 37.89 -30.10
CA GLU A 825 8.04 39.03 -29.87
C GLU A 825 7.21 38.83 -28.60
N ILE A 826 6.71 37.63 -28.37
CA ILE A 826 5.91 37.28 -27.17
C ILE A 826 6.76 37.41 -25.92
N PHE A 827 7.97 36.86 -25.89
CA PHE A 827 8.85 36.93 -24.74
C PHE A 827 9.21 38.38 -24.39
N VAL A 828 9.50 39.21 -25.37
CA VAL A 828 9.76 40.63 -25.14
C VAL A 828 8.52 41.37 -24.67
N ARG A 829 7.35 41.08 -25.22
CA ARG A 829 6.08 41.66 -24.75
C ARG A 829 5.80 41.31 -23.29
N VAL A 830 6.00 40.04 -22.90
CA VAL A 830 5.84 39.62 -21.50
C VAL A 830 6.88 40.29 -20.60
N TRP A 831 8.15 40.35 -21.04
CA TRP A 831 9.21 41.01 -20.31
C TRP A 831 8.89 42.50 -20.05
N GLN A 832 8.36 43.25 -21.06
CA GLN A 832 7.94 44.63 -20.91
C GLN A 832 6.85 44.80 -19.85
N GLN A 833 5.90 43.84 -19.78
CA GLN A 833 4.82 43.89 -18.76
C GLN A 833 5.38 43.78 -17.33
N PHE A 834 6.46 43.04 -17.12
CA PHE A 834 7.11 42.89 -15.82
C PHE A 834 8.03 44.06 -15.44
N HIS A 835 8.58 44.76 -16.44
CA HIS A 835 9.57 45.83 -16.26
C HIS A 835 8.98 47.21 -16.49
N HIS A 836 7.70 47.44 -16.18
CA HIS A 836 7.13 48.79 -16.16
C HIS A 836 7.89 49.69 -15.18
N LYS A 837 8.31 50.89 -15.65
CA LYS A 837 8.84 51.93 -14.75
C LYS A 837 7.75 52.24 -13.74
N ARG A 838 7.94 51.88 -12.50
CA ARG A 838 7.08 52.30 -11.40
C ARG A 838 7.16 53.81 -11.30
N ILE A 839 6.00 54.47 -11.25
CA ILE A 839 5.92 55.91 -10.91
C ILE A 839 6.59 56.08 -9.56
N ALA A 840 7.64 56.90 -9.52
CA ALA A 840 8.32 57.18 -8.26
C ALA A 840 7.33 57.88 -7.31
N TYR A 841 7.04 57.27 -6.19
CA TYR A 841 6.25 57.90 -5.16
C TYR A 841 6.97 59.19 -4.70
N PRO A 842 6.25 60.35 -4.63
CA PRO A 842 6.87 61.55 -4.10
C PRO A 842 7.36 61.28 -2.68
N LYS A 843 8.60 61.69 -2.40
CA LYS A 843 9.14 61.62 -1.04
C LYS A 843 8.22 62.46 -0.16
N LEU A 844 7.53 61.87 0.77
CA LEU A 844 6.84 62.54 1.85
C LEU A 844 7.89 63.37 2.59
N GLN A 845 7.87 64.69 2.38
CA GLN A 845 8.66 65.60 3.22
C GLN A 845 8.16 65.45 4.63
N ALA A 846 9.00 64.94 5.53
CA ALA A 846 8.70 64.99 6.95
C ALA A 846 8.53 66.48 7.33
N LYS A 847 7.30 66.87 7.70
CA LYS A 847 7.09 68.13 8.37
C LYS A 847 7.96 68.16 9.62
N LYS A 848 8.95 69.06 9.67
CA LYS A 848 9.68 69.40 10.87
C LYS A 848 8.73 69.96 11.98
#